data_f1dcbe900524c3ddd2278644d7c775bc
#
_entry.id   f1dcbe900524c3ddd2278644d7c775bc
#
_cell.length_a   1.000
_cell.length_b   1.000
_cell.length_c   1.000
_cell.angle_alpha   90.00
_cell.angle_beta   90.00
_cell.angle_gamma   90.00
#
_symmetry.space_group_name_H-M   'P 1'
#
loop_
_entity.id
_entity.type
_entity.pdbx_description
1 polymer ?
#
loop_
_entity_poly.entity_id
_entity_poly.type
_entity_poly.pdbx_seq_one_letter_code
_entity_poly.pdbx_strand_id
1 'polypeptide(L)'
;MQLPPWRKAVLLSAGLFCITGFASQDARAFDFFGLFGSRDTPPAISPSTVPYALTFQVAGDPDDVERALENASTLYRLRGDAPVDGDALVRRAQADFGPLLDALWGLGYYNANMVFEIGGTVLRIDSDPTAAIRVAESYRNRAVVPVVARVDPGVLFELRDIEVSDARTRRPFSAQELPPRVVKLEPGDPARAADLRAAQARMVDHFRAQSRPLAKAVAIDPVVFHPTRLMDVSYSLDPGPIAPIGNITVTGTQNVDPAVVRSFIYLEPGDPYSPDALADTRKSVGTIQALSSVRIREAETLDEYGRLPIFVEVTERAPRVVGFSARYSTIDGPAVRGYWEHRNLFGGAERLRLEADIFLAPRNDGTRIKRVGDLERSDIGGRFRASFLKPALGGTRNDLLIDGLIERDRTGGDRYGGYTSRLIDGTAFIRHRFSSTFSAQAGFQVQRGQTSDVLGQIDYLVVGTPASLTYDSTDRPLDPTQGFRINASVSPYPEFLGSSVGMVVSRATASTYYALDEDARYILAGRIGLGSITGADLDEIPANFRFFAGGGGSVRGFRYRSLGPIGPLGQVVGGRSLLEASLEARIKITDTIGIVPFIDAGGAFESSFPDFSERIRVSAGLGLRYYTAIGPIRLDIAAPLDRRPGDKPLSLYVSIGQAF
;
A
#
# COMPACT_ATOMS: atom_id res chain seq x y z
N MET A 1 -9.93 57.21 -8.67
CA MET A 1 -9.99 56.06 -9.58
C MET A 1 -9.67 54.81 -8.75
N GLN A 2 -10.70 54.17 -8.22
CA GLN A 2 -10.61 53.08 -7.27
C GLN A 2 -10.62 51.75 -8.04
N LEU A 3 -9.62 50.89 -7.81
CA LEU A 3 -9.54 49.56 -8.37
C LEU A 3 -10.35 48.55 -7.55
N PRO A 4 -11.00 47.55 -8.16
CA PRO A 4 -11.94 46.62 -7.51
C PRO A 4 -11.27 45.57 -6.60
N PRO A 5 -11.98 44.99 -5.62
CA PRO A 5 -11.42 44.30 -4.45
C PRO A 5 -11.08 42.82 -4.61
N TRP A 6 -11.00 42.25 -5.82
CA TRP A 6 -10.78 40.79 -5.99
C TRP A 6 -9.32 40.34 -6.11
N ARG A 7 -8.34 41.25 -6.06
CA ARG A 7 -6.91 40.93 -6.12
C ARG A 7 -6.21 40.68 -4.76
N LYS A 8 -6.92 40.64 -3.65
CA LYS A 8 -6.34 40.40 -2.31
C LYS A 8 -6.60 38.99 -1.74
N ALA A 9 -7.19 38.06 -2.49
CA ALA A 9 -7.57 36.74 -2.01
C ALA A 9 -6.65 35.60 -2.47
N VAL A 10 -5.53 35.87 -3.16
CA VAL A 10 -4.63 34.84 -3.71
C VAL A 10 -3.26 34.75 -3.00
N LEU A 11 -3.03 35.57 -1.96
CA LEU A 11 -1.70 35.65 -1.31
C LEU A 11 -1.69 35.27 0.19
N LEU A 12 -2.55 34.33 0.61
CA LEU A 12 -2.58 33.89 2.02
C LEU A 12 -2.63 32.35 2.21
N SER A 13 -2.03 31.58 1.31
CA SER A 13 -1.84 30.13 1.49
C SER A 13 -0.39 29.64 1.31
N ALA A 14 0.57 30.54 1.37
CA ALA A 14 2.00 30.17 1.30
C ALA A 14 2.79 30.95 2.36
N GLY A 15 2.67 30.58 3.61
CA GLY A 15 3.45 31.25 4.65
C GLY A 15 3.16 30.72 6.04
N LEU A 16 3.76 29.60 6.42
CA LEU A 16 4.28 29.38 7.78
C LEU A 16 5.13 28.08 7.83
N PHE A 17 6.37 28.18 7.37
CA PHE A 17 7.46 27.34 7.86
C PHE A 17 8.74 28.19 7.81
N CYS A 18 8.94 29.01 8.82
CA CYS A 18 10.25 29.55 9.15
C CYS A 18 10.62 29.03 10.52
N ILE A 19 11.49 28.03 10.58
CA ILE A 19 12.36 27.77 11.73
C ILE A 19 13.77 28.09 11.27
N THR A 20 14.37 29.01 12.01
CA THR A 20 15.67 29.63 11.86
C THR A 20 16.84 28.66 11.85
N GLY A 21 17.72 28.87 10.90
CA GLY A 21 19.17 28.78 11.03
C GLY A 21 19.82 27.41 11.09
N PHE A 22 20.32 26.95 9.92
CA PHE A 22 21.65 26.41 9.79
C PHE A 22 22.12 26.55 8.32
N ALA A 23 23.42 26.76 8.15
CA ALA A 23 24.12 27.22 6.97
C ALA A 23 23.82 26.44 5.68
N SER A 24 23.82 27.18 4.58
CA SER A 24 24.04 26.83 3.17
C SER A 24 24.61 25.43 2.90
N GLN A 25 23.77 24.52 2.43
CA GLN A 25 24.07 23.48 1.45
C GLN A 25 22.82 23.31 0.58
N ASP A 26 23.02 23.25 -0.71
CA ASP A 26 22.08 23.22 -1.81
C ASP A 26 20.69 22.66 -1.51
N ALA A 27 19.69 23.53 -1.44
CA ALA A 27 18.28 23.17 -1.42
C ALA A 27 17.92 22.56 -2.79
N ARG A 28 18.02 21.25 -2.93
CA ARG A 28 17.37 20.53 -4.02
C ARG A 28 15.85 20.67 -3.80
N ALA A 29 15.19 21.39 -4.71
CA ALA A 29 13.74 21.49 -4.74
C ALA A 29 13.15 20.08 -4.75
N PHE A 30 12.30 19.79 -3.79
CA PHE A 30 11.57 18.53 -3.69
C PHE A 30 10.53 18.54 -4.83
N ASP A 31 10.78 17.80 -5.89
CA ASP A 31 9.83 17.60 -6.98
C ASP A 31 8.71 16.69 -6.49
N PHE A 32 7.63 17.30 -6.00
CA PHE A 32 6.54 16.61 -5.32
C PHE A 32 5.67 15.74 -6.27
N PHE A 33 5.81 15.88 -7.61
CA PHE A 33 4.94 15.19 -8.56
C PHE A 33 5.65 14.50 -9.73
N GLY A 34 6.94 14.70 -9.95
CA GLY A 34 7.60 14.17 -11.15
C GLY A 34 6.98 14.67 -12.48
N LEU A 35 6.07 15.65 -12.40
CA LEU A 35 5.32 16.19 -13.55
C LEU A 35 6.10 17.24 -14.33
N PHE A 36 7.18 17.72 -13.76
CA PHE A 36 8.15 18.57 -14.45
C PHE A 36 9.40 17.73 -14.58
N GLY A 37 9.48 16.93 -15.65
CA GLY A 37 10.68 16.22 -16.00
C GLY A 37 11.86 17.18 -15.85
N SER A 38 12.89 16.76 -15.09
CA SER A 38 14.13 17.51 -15.01
C SER A 38 14.57 17.77 -16.45
N ARG A 39 14.48 19.00 -16.92
CA ARG A 39 15.15 19.36 -18.15
C ARG A 39 16.61 19.04 -17.89
N ASP A 40 17.13 18.05 -18.59
CA ASP A 40 18.53 17.68 -18.57
C ASP A 40 19.36 18.88 -19.08
N THR A 41 19.59 19.82 -18.20
CA THR A 41 20.46 20.95 -18.51
C THR A 41 21.87 20.47 -18.25
N PRO A 42 22.73 20.44 -19.28
CA PRO A 42 24.13 20.09 -19.10
C PRO A 42 24.76 20.98 -18.03
N PRO A 43 25.78 20.48 -17.30
CA PRO A 43 26.48 21.29 -16.31
C PRO A 43 27.05 22.56 -16.94
N ALA A 44 27.11 23.63 -16.14
CA ALA A 44 27.64 24.90 -16.62
C ALA A 44 29.08 24.75 -17.12
N ILE A 45 29.39 25.45 -18.21
CA ILE A 45 30.75 25.51 -18.76
C ILE A 45 31.70 26.12 -17.73
N SER A 46 32.79 25.41 -17.41
CA SER A 46 33.74 25.79 -16.36
C SER A 46 35.17 25.51 -16.80
N PRO A 47 36.16 26.34 -16.39
CA PRO A 47 37.57 26.06 -16.66
C PRO A 47 38.09 24.83 -15.89
N SER A 48 37.43 24.40 -14.82
CA SER A 48 37.85 23.29 -13.94
C SER A 48 37.28 21.93 -14.33
N THR A 49 36.32 21.86 -15.28
CA THR A 49 35.64 20.63 -15.68
C THR A 49 35.36 20.58 -17.17
N VAL A 50 35.04 19.40 -17.67
CA VAL A 50 34.68 19.15 -19.08
C VAL A 50 33.23 18.62 -19.10
N PRO A 51 32.21 19.50 -19.16
CA PRO A 51 30.83 19.11 -19.24
C PRO A 51 30.51 18.41 -20.55
N TYR A 52 29.61 17.42 -20.52
CA TYR A 52 29.20 16.66 -21.70
C TYR A 52 27.68 16.47 -21.76
N ALA A 53 27.18 16.23 -22.96
CA ALA A 53 25.80 15.83 -23.22
C ALA A 53 25.83 14.48 -23.93
N LEU A 54 25.17 13.47 -23.31
CA LEU A 54 25.08 12.12 -23.86
C LEU A 54 23.77 11.95 -24.62
N THR A 55 23.87 11.35 -25.83
CA THR A 55 22.72 10.93 -26.62
C THR A 55 22.93 9.50 -27.08
N PHE A 56 21.91 8.65 -26.93
CA PHE A 56 21.90 7.33 -27.54
C PHE A 56 21.28 7.41 -28.94
N GLN A 57 21.95 6.79 -29.92
CA GLN A 57 21.45 6.59 -31.29
C GLN A 57 21.37 5.10 -31.54
N VAL A 58 20.16 4.55 -31.38
CA VAL A 58 19.90 3.12 -31.54
C VAL A 58 19.35 2.84 -32.91
N ALA A 59 19.99 1.92 -33.67
CA ALA A 59 19.49 1.52 -34.97
C ALA A 59 18.20 0.71 -34.83
N GLY A 60 17.17 1.04 -35.64
CA GLY A 60 15.87 0.37 -35.62
C GLY A 60 14.92 0.82 -34.49
N ASP A 61 15.37 1.66 -33.55
CA ASP A 61 14.62 2.32 -32.49
C ASP A 61 13.64 1.37 -31.70
N PRO A 62 14.13 0.26 -31.12
CA PRO A 62 13.30 -0.56 -30.24
C PRO A 62 13.14 0.13 -28.89
N ASP A 63 11.90 0.37 -28.47
CA ASP A 63 11.50 1.16 -27.28
C ASP A 63 12.13 0.71 -25.95
N ASP A 64 12.52 -0.56 -25.83
CA ASP A 64 13.09 -1.15 -24.61
C ASP A 64 14.62 -1.02 -24.53
N VAL A 65 15.30 -0.89 -25.66
CA VAL A 65 16.77 -0.81 -25.73
C VAL A 65 17.30 0.51 -25.19
N GLU A 66 16.76 1.65 -25.61
CA GLU A 66 17.24 2.95 -25.14
C GLU A 66 17.13 3.06 -23.61
N ARG A 67 15.99 2.66 -23.05
CA ARG A 67 15.77 2.65 -21.59
C ARG A 67 16.75 1.73 -20.84
N ALA A 68 17.07 0.57 -21.41
CA ALA A 68 18.03 -0.35 -20.82
C ALA A 68 19.45 0.23 -20.84
N LEU A 69 19.83 0.90 -21.93
CA LEU A 69 21.11 1.58 -22.05
C LEU A 69 21.25 2.77 -21.08
N GLU A 70 20.21 3.60 -20.94
CA GLU A 70 20.17 4.69 -19.96
C GLU A 70 20.39 4.18 -18.52
N ASN A 71 19.71 3.08 -18.16
CA ASN A 71 19.82 2.47 -16.82
C ASN A 71 21.21 1.86 -16.57
N ALA A 72 21.85 1.30 -17.58
CA ALA A 72 23.15 0.66 -17.46
C ALA A 72 24.32 1.67 -17.50
N SER A 73 24.13 2.82 -18.16
CA SER A 73 25.20 3.79 -18.44
C SER A 73 25.61 4.59 -17.20
N THR A 74 26.87 4.57 -16.88
CA THR A 74 27.48 5.49 -15.90
C THR A 74 27.58 6.92 -16.43
N LEU A 75 27.84 7.10 -17.72
CA LEU A 75 27.80 8.41 -18.38
C LEU A 75 26.40 9.05 -18.21
N TYR A 76 25.34 8.30 -18.47
CA TYR A 76 23.97 8.81 -18.32
C TYR A 76 23.65 9.16 -16.86
N ARG A 77 23.98 8.29 -15.93
CA ARG A 77 23.76 8.50 -14.50
C ARG A 77 24.52 9.70 -13.95
N LEU A 78 25.76 9.95 -14.43
CA LEU A 78 26.63 11.04 -13.99
C LEU A 78 26.61 12.24 -14.93
N ARG A 79 25.60 12.39 -15.81
CA ARG A 79 25.53 13.49 -16.78
C ARG A 79 25.46 14.89 -16.15
N GLY A 80 25.00 14.96 -14.88
CA GLY A 80 25.00 16.19 -14.08
C GLY A 80 26.33 16.46 -13.35
N ASP A 81 27.30 15.56 -13.40
CA ASP A 81 28.59 15.64 -12.73
C ASP A 81 29.74 15.66 -13.77
N ALA A 82 30.14 16.86 -14.13
CA ALA A 82 31.15 17.07 -15.18
C ALA A 82 32.53 16.53 -14.75
N PRO A 83 33.19 15.69 -15.57
CA PRO A 83 34.53 15.19 -15.31
C PRO A 83 35.58 16.33 -15.19
N VAL A 84 36.65 16.07 -14.43
CA VAL A 84 37.71 17.06 -14.20
C VAL A 84 38.54 17.39 -15.46
N ASP A 85 38.63 16.45 -16.41
CA ASP A 85 39.37 16.58 -17.64
C ASP A 85 38.83 15.66 -18.75
N GLY A 86 39.37 15.83 -19.97
CA GLY A 86 38.98 15.02 -21.13
C GLY A 86 39.37 13.55 -20.97
N ASP A 87 40.44 13.25 -20.26
CA ASP A 87 40.85 11.88 -19.97
C ASP A 87 39.84 11.17 -19.06
N ALA A 88 39.35 11.85 -18.00
CA ALA A 88 38.32 11.32 -17.14
C ALA A 88 36.97 11.08 -17.87
N LEU A 89 36.62 11.97 -18.84
CA LEU A 89 35.44 11.75 -19.68
C LEU A 89 35.58 10.49 -20.54
N VAL A 90 36.73 10.37 -21.23
CA VAL A 90 36.96 9.21 -22.12
C VAL A 90 37.07 7.90 -21.34
N ARG A 91 37.73 7.88 -20.17
CA ARG A 91 37.75 6.70 -19.30
C ARG A 91 36.35 6.32 -18.84
N ARG A 92 35.48 7.29 -18.52
CA ARG A 92 34.08 7.03 -18.17
C ARG A 92 33.32 6.40 -19.35
N ALA A 93 33.58 6.85 -20.59
CA ALA A 93 33.01 6.25 -21.80
C ALA A 93 33.54 4.83 -22.06
N GLN A 94 34.85 4.61 -21.88
CA GLN A 94 35.44 3.28 -22.03
C GLN A 94 34.87 2.29 -20.99
N ALA A 95 34.66 2.74 -19.74
CA ALA A 95 34.09 1.92 -18.71
C ALA A 95 32.62 1.54 -18.96
N ASP A 96 31.91 2.29 -19.80
CA ASP A 96 30.49 2.02 -20.12
C ASP A 96 30.31 0.93 -21.20
N PHE A 97 31.33 0.57 -21.98
CA PHE A 97 31.19 -0.44 -23.03
C PHE A 97 30.69 -1.79 -22.47
N GLY A 98 31.32 -2.28 -21.40
CA GLY A 98 30.92 -3.57 -20.78
C GLY A 98 29.46 -3.56 -20.31
N PRO A 99 29.07 -2.66 -19.38
CA PRO A 99 27.69 -2.59 -18.88
C PRO A 99 26.63 -2.38 -19.97
N LEU A 100 26.93 -1.61 -21.01
CA LEU A 100 25.99 -1.39 -22.12
C LEU A 100 25.83 -2.63 -23.00
N LEU A 101 26.95 -3.35 -23.33
CA LEU A 101 26.87 -4.63 -24.02
C LEU A 101 26.14 -5.68 -23.19
N ASP A 102 26.40 -5.76 -21.88
CA ASP A 102 25.69 -6.66 -20.97
C ASP A 102 24.19 -6.38 -20.95
N ALA A 103 23.78 -5.11 -21.01
CA ALA A 103 22.38 -4.72 -21.10
C ALA A 103 21.73 -5.21 -22.41
N LEU A 104 22.42 -5.06 -23.54
CA LEU A 104 21.96 -5.56 -24.85
C LEU A 104 21.87 -7.07 -24.88
N TRP A 105 22.87 -7.80 -24.37
CA TRP A 105 22.82 -9.27 -24.23
C TRP A 105 21.70 -9.69 -23.29
N GLY A 106 21.47 -8.91 -22.21
CA GLY A 106 20.34 -9.13 -21.29
C GLY A 106 18.98 -9.08 -21.97
N LEU A 107 18.86 -8.29 -23.03
CA LEU A 107 17.66 -8.17 -23.86
C LEU A 107 17.58 -9.21 -25.01
N GLY A 108 18.65 -9.99 -25.22
CA GLY A 108 18.71 -11.02 -26.27
C GLY A 108 19.42 -10.58 -27.56
N TYR A 109 20.14 -9.45 -27.56
CA TYR A 109 20.88 -8.95 -28.71
C TYR A 109 22.36 -9.34 -28.62
N TYR A 110 22.69 -10.59 -28.91
CA TYR A 110 24.04 -11.15 -28.72
C TYR A 110 25.03 -10.77 -29.83
N ASN A 111 24.57 -10.18 -30.92
CA ASN A 111 25.40 -9.63 -32.02
C ASN A 111 25.49 -8.10 -31.98
N ALA A 112 25.14 -7.47 -30.87
CA ALA A 112 25.16 -6.04 -30.72
C ALA A 112 26.55 -5.46 -30.91
N ASN A 113 26.63 -4.30 -31.59
CA ASN A 113 27.85 -3.51 -31.77
C ASN A 113 27.60 -2.06 -31.35
N MET A 114 28.62 -1.44 -30.79
CA MET A 114 28.51 -0.04 -30.36
C MET A 114 29.82 0.72 -30.46
N VAL A 115 29.69 2.03 -30.64
CA VAL A 115 30.82 2.98 -30.62
C VAL A 115 30.38 4.26 -29.90
N PHE A 116 31.32 4.91 -29.22
CA PHE A 116 31.11 6.27 -28.75
C PHE A 116 31.71 7.24 -29.76
N GLU A 117 31.03 8.35 -30.02
CA GLU A 117 31.54 9.49 -30.76
C GLU A 117 31.65 10.67 -29.78
N ILE A 118 32.89 11.10 -29.49
CA ILE A 118 33.20 12.17 -28.54
C ILE A 118 33.70 13.36 -29.30
N GLY A 119 32.88 14.44 -29.37
CA GLY A 119 33.23 15.63 -30.15
C GLY A 119 33.50 15.33 -31.62
N GLY A 120 32.86 14.34 -32.23
CA GLY A 120 33.05 13.88 -33.60
C GLY A 120 34.18 12.83 -33.78
N THR A 121 34.88 12.44 -32.70
CA THR A 121 35.93 11.39 -32.77
C THR A 121 35.34 10.05 -32.30
N VAL A 122 35.49 9.03 -33.14
CA VAL A 122 34.98 7.67 -32.84
C VAL A 122 35.93 6.98 -31.87
N LEU A 123 35.38 6.50 -30.77
CA LEU A 123 36.00 5.65 -29.75
C LEU A 123 35.37 4.26 -29.81
N ARG A 124 36.19 3.23 -30.06
CA ARG A 124 35.81 1.82 -30.02
C ARG A 124 36.41 1.16 -28.79
N ILE A 125 35.89 0.01 -28.42
CA ILE A 125 36.32 -0.73 -27.21
C ILE A 125 37.84 -0.97 -27.17
N ASP A 126 38.45 -1.27 -28.30
CA ASP A 126 39.88 -1.61 -28.43
C ASP A 126 40.71 -0.48 -29.09
N SER A 127 40.14 0.73 -29.26
CA SER A 127 40.86 1.81 -29.91
C SER A 127 41.74 2.62 -28.94
N ASP A 128 42.83 3.21 -29.45
CA ASP A 128 43.64 4.19 -28.72
C ASP A 128 42.79 5.43 -28.37
N PRO A 129 42.62 5.75 -27.08
CA PRO A 129 41.78 6.86 -26.64
C PRO A 129 42.40 8.25 -26.85
N THR A 130 43.69 8.35 -27.22
CA THR A 130 44.47 9.61 -27.25
C THR A 130 43.82 10.69 -28.10
N ALA A 131 43.23 10.34 -29.24
CA ALA A 131 42.55 11.30 -30.11
C ALA A 131 41.26 11.83 -29.45
N ALA A 132 40.45 10.97 -28.88
CA ALA A 132 39.22 11.33 -28.19
C ALA A 132 39.49 12.20 -26.94
N ILE A 133 40.56 11.89 -26.18
CA ILE A 133 41.02 12.70 -25.04
C ILE A 133 41.37 14.13 -25.46
N ARG A 134 42.17 14.28 -26.52
CA ARG A 134 42.51 15.60 -27.05
C ARG A 134 41.32 16.41 -27.52
N VAL A 135 40.38 15.76 -28.19
CA VAL A 135 39.15 16.42 -28.64
C VAL A 135 38.29 16.81 -27.46
N ALA A 136 38.02 15.90 -26.52
CA ALA A 136 37.25 16.22 -25.30
C ALA A 136 37.87 17.41 -24.54
N GLU A 137 39.19 17.44 -24.38
CA GLU A 137 39.90 18.52 -23.70
C GLU A 137 39.80 19.86 -24.43
N SER A 138 39.70 19.85 -25.75
CA SER A 138 39.56 21.07 -26.56
C SER A 138 38.25 21.84 -26.32
N TYR A 139 37.25 21.20 -25.75
CA TYR A 139 35.96 21.79 -25.35
C TYR A 139 36.02 22.50 -23.99
N ARG A 140 37.06 22.26 -23.18
CA ARG A 140 37.21 22.86 -21.85
C ARG A 140 37.02 24.38 -21.90
N ASN A 141 36.16 24.92 -21.03
CA ASN A 141 35.81 26.33 -20.94
C ASN A 141 35.32 26.99 -22.27
N ARG A 142 34.84 26.18 -23.21
CA ARG A 142 34.34 26.66 -24.52
C ARG A 142 32.89 26.18 -24.77
N ALA A 143 32.66 24.87 -24.65
CA ALA A 143 31.34 24.28 -24.94
C ALA A 143 31.15 22.95 -24.20
N VAL A 144 29.94 22.46 -24.20
CA VAL A 144 29.58 21.12 -23.75
C VAL A 144 30.05 20.11 -24.80
N VAL A 145 30.75 19.04 -24.38
CA VAL A 145 31.20 17.98 -25.29
C VAL A 145 30.02 17.15 -25.76
N PRO A 146 29.70 17.07 -27.05
CA PRO A 146 28.71 16.14 -27.53
C PRO A 146 29.28 14.71 -27.46
N VAL A 147 28.62 13.83 -26.75
CA VAL A 147 28.92 12.39 -26.66
C VAL A 147 27.73 11.62 -27.23
N VAL A 148 27.97 10.87 -28.31
CA VAL A 148 26.95 10.09 -28.97
C VAL A 148 27.33 8.61 -28.83
N ALA A 149 26.49 7.83 -28.15
CA ALA A 149 26.57 6.37 -28.14
C ALA A 149 25.76 5.82 -29.32
N ARG A 150 26.47 5.40 -30.38
CA ARG A 150 25.84 4.75 -31.54
C ARG A 150 25.78 3.25 -31.28
N VAL A 151 24.58 2.73 -31.25
CA VAL A 151 24.29 1.32 -30.91
C VAL A 151 23.55 0.67 -32.07
N ASP A 152 24.13 -0.39 -32.59
CA ASP A 152 23.44 -1.34 -33.47
C ASP A 152 23.14 -2.60 -32.65
N PRO A 153 21.90 -2.82 -32.19
CA PRO A 153 21.57 -3.98 -31.44
C PRO A 153 21.66 -5.28 -32.28
N GLY A 154 21.59 -5.16 -33.58
CA GLY A 154 21.51 -6.30 -34.48
C GLY A 154 20.13 -6.98 -34.40
N VAL A 155 20.11 -8.30 -34.53
CA VAL A 155 18.89 -9.09 -34.56
C VAL A 155 18.67 -9.74 -33.20
N LEU A 156 17.41 -9.76 -32.75
CA LEU A 156 16.99 -10.48 -31.55
C LEU A 156 17.19 -11.98 -31.74
N PHE A 157 17.79 -12.64 -30.75
CA PHE A 157 17.98 -14.09 -30.75
C PHE A 157 16.76 -14.76 -30.13
N GLU A 158 16.43 -15.94 -30.65
CA GLU A 158 15.27 -16.75 -30.20
C GLU A 158 15.75 -18.05 -29.56
N LEU A 159 14.94 -18.58 -28.64
CA LEU A 159 15.17 -19.88 -28.04
C LEU A 159 14.87 -20.98 -29.07
N ARG A 160 15.77 -21.96 -29.19
CA ARG A 160 15.59 -23.14 -30.05
C ARG A 160 15.21 -24.37 -29.25
N ASP A 161 15.96 -24.65 -28.19
CA ASP A 161 15.76 -25.79 -27.33
C ASP A 161 15.87 -25.42 -25.87
N ILE A 162 15.00 -26.02 -25.04
CA ILE A 162 14.90 -25.73 -23.60
C ILE A 162 14.90 -27.09 -22.89
N GLU A 163 16.02 -27.44 -22.28
CA GLU A 163 16.17 -28.70 -21.56
C GLU A 163 16.19 -28.43 -20.05
N VAL A 164 15.40 -29.20 -19.29
CA VAL A 164 15.38 -29.12 -17.81
C VAL A 164 15.62 -30.51 -17.24
N SER A 165 16.71 -30.67 -16.50
CA SER A 165 17.13 -31.97 -15.97
C SER A 165 17.42 -31.92 -14.47
N ASP A 166 17.27 -33.07 -13.82
CA ASP A 166 17.71 -33.28 -12.43
C ASP A 166 19.24 -33.32 -12.36
N ALA A 167 19.82 -32.43 -11.55
CA ALA A 167 21.28 -32.27 -11.43
C ALA A 167 22.00 -33.56 -10.94
N ARG A 168 21.33 -34.43 -10.19
CA ARG A 168 21.91 -35.64 -9.62
C ARG A 168 21.80 -36.84 -10.56
N THR A 169 20.62 -36.99 -11.17
CA THR A 169 20.33 -38.15 -12.03
C THR A 169 20.56 -37.87 -13.50
N ARG A 170 20.70 -36.60 -13.90
CA ARG A 170 20.78 -36.12 -15.29
C ARG A 170 19.59 -36.52 -16.14
N ARG A 171 18.46 -36.87 -15.53
CA ARG A 171 17.24 -37.25 -16.21
C ARG A 171 16.39 -36.00 -16.46
N PRO A 172 15.82 -35.80 -17.64
CA PRO A 172 14.82 -34.77 -17.86
C PRO A 172 13.61 -34.96 -16.93
N PHE A 173 13.07 -33.88 -16.41
CA PHE A 173 11.82 -33.90 -15.63
C PHE A 173 10.65 -34.26 -16.55
N SER A 174 9.73 -35.09 -16.06
CA SER A 174 8.46 -35.35 -16.73
C SER A 174 7.52 -34.15 -16.61
N ALA A 175 6.55 -34.03 -17.52
CA ALA A 175 5.53 -32.99 -17.47
C ALA A 175 4.65 -33.03 -16.20
N GLN A 176 4.63 -34.17 -15.49
CA GLN A 176 3.95 -34.27 -14.18
C GLN A 176 4.81 -33.72 -13.06
N GLU A 177 6.12 -33.89 -13.08
CA GLU A 177 7.07 -33.37 -12.09
C GLU A 177 7.28 -31.87 -12.28
N LEU A 178 7.38 -31.40 -13.51
CA LEU A 178 7.56 -30.00 -13.87
C LEU A 178 6.68 -29.64 -15.07
N PRO A 179 5.46 -29.15 -14.85
CA PRO A 179 4.55 -28.78 -15.93
C PRO A 179 5.11 -27.63 -16.79
N PRO A 180 4.92 -27.63 -18.13
CA PRO A 180 5.39 -26.57 -19.04
C PRO A 180 4.94 -25.17 -18.63
N ARG A 181 3.73 -25.05 -18.07
CA ARG A 181 3.20 -23.77 -17.52
C ARG A 181 4.06 -23.15 -16.41
N VAL A 182 4.94 -23.93 -15.77
CA VAL A 182 5.87 -23.44 -14.74
C VAL A 182 7.11 -22.84 -15.40
N VAL A 183 7.61 -23.50 -16.43
CA VAL A 183 8.78 -23.04 -17.20
C VAL A 183 8.45 -21.73 -17.89
N LYS A 184 7.30 -21.63 -18.58
CA LYS A 184 6.83 -20.46 -19.33
C LYS A 184 7.89 -19.92 -20.30
N LEU A 185 8.57 -20.82 -20.97
CA LEU A 185 9.46 -20.57 -22.09
C LEU A 185 9.14 -21.58 -23.18
N GLU A 186 9.07 -21.11 -24.41
CA GLU A 186 8.79 -21.93 -25.58
C GLU A 186 9.84 -21.67 -26.67
N PRO A 187 10.14 -22.68 -27.55
CA PRO A 187 10.92 -22.41 -28.73
C PRO A 187 10.32 -21.29 -29.57
N GLY A 188 11.16 -20.33 -29.99
CA GLY A 188 10.75 -19.11 -30.66
C GLY A 188 10.60 -17.88 -29.75
N ASP A 189 10.61 -18.05 -28.43
CA ASP A 189 10.62 -16.92 -27.50
C ASP A 189 11.94 -16.15 -27.58
N PRO A 190 11.94 -14.83 -27.33
CA PRO A 190 13.15 -14.04 -27.22
C PRO A 190 14.11 -14.59 -26.14
N ALA A 191 15.38 -14.75 -26.48
CA ALA A 191 16.41 -15.29 -25.58
C ALA A 191 16.89 -14.21 -24.57
N ARG A 192 16.00 -13.68 -23.76
CA ARG A 192 16.27 -12.63 -22.76
C ARG A 192 16.78 -13.23 -21.46
N ALA A 193 17.89 -12.74 -20.94
CA ALA A 193 18.47 -13.24 -19.69
C ALA A 193 17.53 -13.07 -18.47
N ALA A 194 16.66 -12.06 -18.48
CA ALA A 194 15.67 -11.87 -17.43
C ALA A 194 14.62 -13.00 -17.42
N ASP A 195 14.13 -13.39 -18.61
CA ASP A 195 13.12 -14.43 -18.77
C ASP A 195 13.70 -15.81 -18.40
N LEU A 196 14.96 -16.07 -18.77
CA LEU A 196 15.67 -17.30 -18.39
C LEU A 196 15.82 -17.41 -16.87
N ARG A 197 16.23 -16.33 -16.19
CA ARG A 197 16.34 -16.31 -14.72
C ARG A 197 14.99 -16.40 -14.02
N ALA A 198 13.96 -15.76 -14.58
CA ALA A 198 12.60 -15.85 -14.05
C ALA A 198 12.05 -17.28 -14.17
N ALA A 199 12.32 -17.97 -15.30
CA ALA A 199 11.98 -19.40 -15.46
C ALA A 199 12.69 -20.27 -14.43
N GLN A 200 13.99 -20.05 -14.21
CA GLN A 200 14.76 -20.74 -13.18
C GLN A 200 14.14 -20.57 -11.80
N ALA A 201 13.80 -19.35 -11.43
CA ALA A 201 13.17 -19.05 -10.14
C ALA A 201 11.81 -19.75 -9.99
N ARG A 202 10.94 -19.67 -11.02
CA ARG A 202 9.63 -20.35 -11.02
C ARG A 202 9.75 -21.87 -10.85
N MET A 203 10.72 -22.49 -11.50
CA MET A 203 10.96 -23.94 -11.38
C MET A 203 11.41 -24.33 -9.97
N VAL A 204 12.31 -23.56 -9.35
CA VAL A 204 12.73 -23.78 -7.97
C VAL A 204 11.56 -23.59 -7.01
N ASP A 205 10.78 -22.51 -7.17
CA ASP A 205 9.62 -22.21 -6.33
C ASP A 205 8.54 -23.30 -6.46
N HIS A 206 8.36 -23.88 -7.66
CA HIS A 206 7.47 -25.00 -7.87
C HIS A 206 7.84 -26.23 -7.01
N PHE A 207 9.12 -26.60 -6.96
CA PHE A 207 9.56 -27.69 -6.10
C PHE A 207 9.48 -27.32 -4.62
N ARG A 208 9.80 -26.08 -4.25
CA ARG A 208 9.65 -25.61 -2.88
C ARG A 208 8.19 -25.64 -2.39
N ALA A 209 7.24 -25.29 -3.27
CA ALA A 209 5.80 -25.40 -2.98
C ALA A 209 5.34 -26.84 -2.76
N GLN A 210 6.11 -27.85 -3.23
CA GLN A 210 5.87 -29.28 -3.00
C GLN A 210 6.58 -29.80 -1.74
N SER A 211 6.81 -28.96 -0.73
CA SER A 211 7.51 -29.28 0.52
C SER A 211 8.95 -29.76 0.32
N ARG A 212 9.66 -29.21 -0.64
CA ARG A 212 11.08 -29.47 -0.92
C ARG A 212 11.93 -28.23 -0.61
N PRO A 213 12.21 -27.94 0.66
CA PRO A 213 12.85 -26.68 1.08
C PRO A 213 14.24 -26.45 0.48
N LEU A 214 14.98 -27.54 0.22
CA LEU A 214 16.34 -27.47 -0.29
C LEU A 214 16.41 -27.48 -1.83
N ALA A 215 15.27 -27.31 -2.52
CA ALA A 215 15.24 -27.18 -3.97
C ALA A 215 16.08 -25.97 -4.41
N LYS A 216 16.96 -26.18 -5.38
CA LYS A 216 17.86 -25.15 -5.91
C LYS A 216 18.19 -25.38 -7.37
N ALA A 217 18.50 -24.32 -8.06
CA ALA A 217 19.17 -24.39 -9.34
C ALA A 217 20.68 -24.62 -9.11
N VAL A 218 21.25 -25.56 -9.85
CA VAL A 218 22.68 -25.89 -9.81
C VAL A 218 23.41 -25.18 -10.93
N ALA A 219 22.85 -25.17 -12.14
CA ALA A 219 23.41 -24.50 -13.29
C ALA A 219 22.31 -24.02 -14.24
N ILE A 220 22.65 -22.99 -15.01
CA ILE A 220 21.97 -22.56 -16.21
C ILE A 220 23.05 -22.37 -17.28
N ASP A 221 22.97 -23.11 -18.35
CA ASP A 221 23.97 -23.17 -19.42
C ASP A 221 23.34 -22.73 -20.74
N PRO A 222 23.33 -21.39 -21.05
CA PRO A 222 22.87 -20.88 -22.34
C PRO A 222 23.98 -21.03 -23.38
N VAL A 223 23.66 -21.60 -24.54
CA VAL A 223 24.57 -21.75 -25.69
C VAL A 223 24.04 -20.95 -26.86
N VAL A 224 24.79 -19.91 -27.27
CA VAL A 224 24.41 -18.98 -28.34
C VAL A 224 24.99 -19.43 -29.65
N PHE A 225 24.15 -19.57 -30.69
CA PHE A 225 24.54 -19.90 -32.06
C PHE A 225 24.44 -18.68 -32.96
N HIS A 226 25.51 -17.92 -33.07
CA HIS A 226 25.55 -16.65 -33.81
C HIS A 226 25.14 -16.80 -35.30
N PRO A 227 25.54 -17.84 -36.05
CA PRO A 227 25.15 -17.98 -37.46
C PRO A 227 23.63 -18.15 -37.67
N THR A 228 22.98 -18.86 -36.77
CA THR A 228 21.53 -19.14 -36.85
C THR A 228 20.68 -18.19 -36.04
N ARG A 229 21.31 -17.35 -35.17
CA ARG A 229 20.64 -16.40 -34.25
C ARG A 229 19.71 -17.12 -33.28
N LEU A 230 20.09 -18.31 -32.84
CA LEU A 230 19.34 -19.14 -31.93
C LEU A 230 20.14 -19.37 -30.65
N MET A 231 19.42 -19.71 -29.58
CA MET A 231 19.99 -20.10 -28.29
C MET A 231 19.37 -21.43 -27.83
N ASP A 232 20.21 -22.33 -27.34
CA ASP A 232 19.76 -23.46 -26.51
C ASP A 232 20.00 -23.12 -25.04
N VAL A 233 19.13 -23.53 -24.17
CA VAL A 233 19.30 -23.34 -22.72
C VAL A 233 19.07 -24.65 -21.98
N SER A 234 20.04 -25.02 -21.14
CA SER A 234 19.94 -26.20 -20.28
C SER A 234 19.90 -25.77 -18.82
N TYR A 235 18.87 -26.22 -18.11
CA TYR A 235 18.72 -26.00 -16.67
C TYR A 235 19.03 -27.29 -15.92
N SER A 236 19.91 -27.20 -14.93
CA SER A 236 20.21 -28.28 -14.01
C SER A 236 19.67 -27.95 -12.62
N LEU A 237 18.62 -28.65 -12.18
CA LEU A 237 17.92 -28.40 -10.93
C LEU A 237 18.12 -29.56 -9.95
N ASP A 238 18.37 -29.27 -8.69
CA ASP A 238 18.27 -30.23 -7.59
C ASP A 238 16.95 -30.01 -6.85
N PRO A 239 15.95 -30.87 -7.00
CA PRO A 239 14.67 -30.72 -6.32
C PRO A 239 14.77 -30.92 -4.80
N GLY A 240 15.87 -31.50 -4.30
CA GLY A 240 16.00 -31.81 -2.89
C GLY A 240 15.00 -32.84 -2.36
N PRO A 241 15.12 -33.27 -1.11
CA PRO A 241 14.14 -34.14 -0.45
C PRO A 241 12.89 -33.37 -0.03
N ILE A 242 11.76 -34.09 0.12
CA ILE A 242 10.59 -33.60 0.85
C ILE A 242 10.96 -33.57 2.33
N ALA A 243 10.72 -32.44 3.00
CA ALA A 243 11.02 -32.30 4.41
C ALA A 243 9.97 -31.43 5.12
N PRO A 244 9.52 -31.84 6.31
CA PRO A 244 8.65 -31.01 7.15
C PRO A 244 9.47 -29.94 7.89
N ILE A 245 8.78 -28.98 8.51
CA ILE A 245 9.34 -27.98 9.41
C ILE A 245 9.96 -28.66 10.63
N GLY A 246 11.18 -28.27 10.99
CA GLY A 246 11.91 -28.69 12.19
C GLY A 246 11.68 -27.75 13.37
N ASN A 247 12.71 -27.65 14.21
CA ASN A 247 12.66 -26.74 15.35
C ASN A 247 12.63 -25.28 14.89
N ILE A 248 11.79 -24.46 15.55
CA ILE A 248 11.67 -23.02 15.29
C ILE A 248 12.33 -22.25 16.41
N THR A 249 13.41 -21.54 16.10
CA THR A 249 14.19 -20.76 17.05
C THR A 249 13.98 -19.28 16.84
N VAL A 250 13.58 -18.56 17.90
CA VAL A 250 13.45 -17.09 17.90
C VAL A 250 14.73 -16.47 18.44
N THR A 251 15.27 -15.49 17.72
CA THR A 251 16.51 -14.76 18.10
C THR A 251 16.36 -13.26 17.86
N GLY A 252 17.20 -12.44 18.52
CA GLY A 252 17.25 -10.99 18.34
C GLY A 252 16.36 -10.20 19.32
N THR A 253 15.65 -10.86 20.22
CA THR A 253 14.94 -10.20 21.32
C THR A 253 15.92 -9.82 22.43
N GLN A 254 15.81 -8.60 22.97
CA GLN A 254 16.59 -8.07 24.09
C GLN A 254 15.69 -7.64 25.25
N ASN A 255 14.65 -6.88 24.95
CA ASN A 255 13.69 -6.33 25.91
C ASN A 255 12.28 -6.91 25.73
N VAL A 256 12.02 -7.59 24.61
CA VAL A 256 10.73 -8.25 24.33
C VAL A 256 10.85 -9.73 24.71
N ASP A 257 9.90 -10.24 25.48
CA ASP A 257 9.83 -11.66 25.81
C ASP A 257 9.72 -12.53 24.54
N PRO A 258 10.64 -13.47 24.29
CA PRO A 258 10.56 -14.39 23.15
C PRO A 258 9.25 -15.18 23.06
N ALA A 259 8.58 -15.45 24.19
CA ALA A 259 7.27 -16.13 24.23
C ALA A 259 6.19 -15.35 23.48
N VAL A 260 6.25 -14.01 23.53
CA VAL A 260 5.34 -13.16 22.74
C VAL A 260 5.55 -13.39 21.25
N VAL A 261 6.80 -13.35 20.77
CA VAL A 261 7.10 -13.60 19.35
C VAL A 261 6.62 -14.99 18.94
N ARG A 262 6.90 -15.99 19.77
CA ARG A 262 6.49 -17.38 19.51
C ARG A 262 4.97 -17.53 19.39
N SER A 263 4.18 -16.79 20.16
CA SER A 263 2.71 -16.83 20.11
C SER A 263 2.12 -16.35 18.76
N PHE A 264 2.90 -15.63 17.95
CA PHE A 264 2.53 -15.17 16.60
C PHE A 264 3.01 -16.12 15.50
N ILE A 265 3.71 -17.18 15.86
CA ILE A 265 4.13 -18.25 14.94
C ILE A 265 3.06 -19.35 15.00
N TYR A 266 2.42 -19.62 13.86
CA TYR A 266 1.37 -20.65 13.75
C TYR A 266 1.89 -21.98 13.21
N LEU A 267 3.16 -22.01 12.78
CA LEU A 267 3.84 -23.23 12.35
C LEU A 267 4.29 -24.06 13.56
N GLU A 268 4.18 -25.38 13.42
CA GLU A 268 4.64 -26.34 14.41
C GLU A 268 5.68 -27.31 13.82
N PRO A 269 6.60 -27.84 14.62
CA PRO A 269 7.52 -28.89 14.15
C PRO A 269 6.72 -30.11 13.65
N GLY A 270 6.99 -30.52 12.40
CA GLY A 270 6.27 -31.59 11.71
C GLY A 270 5.28 -31.12 10.65
N ASP A 271 4.92 -29.84 10.62
CA ASP A 271 4.09 -29.29 9.56
C ASP A 271 4.80 -29.41 8.21
N PRO A 272 4.05 -29.62 7.11
CA PRO A 272 4.61 -29.57 5.78
C PRO A 272 5.30 -28.24 5.50
N TYR A 273 6.50 -28.28 4.92
CA TYR A 273 7.15 -27.05 4.49
C TYR A 273 6.35 -26.35 3.39
N SER A 274 6.17 -25.04 3.51
CA SER A 274 5.55 -24.18 2.53
C SER A 274 6.17 -22.78 2.57
N PRO A 275 6.63 -22.21 1.44
CA PRO A 275 7.10 -20.83 1.36
C PRO A 275 6.02 -19.82 1.81
N ASP A 276 4.75 -20.06 1.46
CA ASP A 276 3.63 -19.21 1.84
C ASP A 276 3.42 -19.20 3.35
N ALA A 277 3.51 -20.36 4.01
CA ALA A 277 3.39 -20.46 5.47
C ALA A 277 4.52 -19.73 6.19
N LEU A 278 5.74 -19.69 5.63
CA LEU A 278 6.84 -18.87 6.14
C LEU A 278 6.58 -17.37 5.91
N ALA A 279 6.05 -17.00 4.75
CA ALA A 279 5.67 -15.62 4.46
C ALA A 279 4.56 -15.12 5.41
N ASP A 280 3.55 -15.96 5.67
CA ASP A 280 2.48 -15.69 6.64
C ASP A 280 3.02 -15.54 8.06
N THR A 281 3.97 -16.39 8.45
CA THR A 281 4.66 -16.28 9.73
C THR A 281 5.39 -14.95 9.86
N ARG A 282 6.13 -14.55 8.82
CA ARG A 282 6.80 -13.23 8.78
C ARG A 282 5.80 -12.09 8.90
N LYS A 283 4.67 -12.16 8.17
CA LYS A 283 3.58 -11.16 8.22
C LYS A 283 2.98 -11.11 9.62
N SER A 284 2.66 -12.24 10.22
CA SER A 284 2.08 -12.33 11.56
C SER A 284 2.99 -11.76 12.64
N VAL A 285 4.25 -12.21 12.72
CA VAL A 285 5.24 -11.70 13.70
C VAL A 285 5.49 -10.21 13.46
N GLY A 286 5.49 -9.76 12.21
CA GLY A 286 5.63 -8.35 11.83
C GLY A 286 4.51 -7.43 12.32
N THR A 287 3.37 -7.96 12.78
CA THR A 287 2.29 -7.17 13.41
C THR A 287 2.63 -6.71 14.82
N ILE A 288 3.66 -7.29 15.47
CA ILE A 288 4.12 -6.89 16.80
C ILE A 288 4.77 -5.51 16.71
N GLN A 289 4.12 -4.50 17.26
CA GLN A 289 4.53 -3.09 17.14
C GLN A 289 5.90 -2.79 17.76
N ALA A 290 6.36 -3.61 18.70
CA ALA A 290 7.67 -3.50 19.33
C ALA A 290 8.82 -3.92 18.40
N LEU A 291 8.54 -4.54 17.24
CA LEU A 291 9.53 -5.00 16.29
C LEU A 291 9.64 -4.05 15.09
N SER A 292 10.85 -3.86 14.57
CA SER A 292 11.15 -3.06 13.38
C SER A 292 11.30 -3.93 12.14
N SER A 293 11.86 -5.12 12.28
CA SER A 293 12.04 -6.08 11.20
C SER A 293 11.90 -7.52 11.68
N VAL A 294 11.46 -8.36 10.77
CA VAL A 294 11.36 -9.81 10.95
C VAL A 294 11.98 -10.48 9.74
N ARG A 295 12.97 -11.31 9.96
CA ARG A 295 13.62 -12.13 8.95
C ARG A 295 13.44 -13.60 9.31
N ILE A 296 12.95 -14.38 8.35
CA ILE A 296 12.90 -15.83 8.48
C ILE A 296 14.05 -16.40 7.68
N ARG A 297 14.90 -17.19 8.34
CA ARG A 297 16.01 -17.89 7.73
C ARG A 297 15.79 -19.39 7.86
N GLU A 298 15.90 -20.06 6.76
CA GLU A 298 15.86 -21.52 6.66
C GLU A 298 17.28 -22.08 6.87
N ALA A 299 17.40 -23.23 7.51
CA ALA A 299 18.68 -23.92 7.58
C ALA A 299 19.11 -24.42 6.19
N GLU A 300 20.41 -24.47 5.96
CA GLU A 300 20.98 -25.00 4.71
C GLU A 300 20.94 -26.53 4.62
N THR A 301 20.75 -27.18 5.77
CA THR A 301 20.70 -28.64 5.89
C THR A 301 19.55 -29.07 6.80
N LEU A 302 19.04 -30.27 6.58
CA LEU A 302 18.05 -30.88 7.46
C LEU A 302 18.71 -31.35 8.76
N ASP A 303 17.90 -31.40 9.83
CA ASP A 303 18.32 -31.98 11.11
C ASP A 303 18.44 -33.52 11.05
N GLU A 304 18.84 -34.14 12.15
CA GLU A 304 18.99 -35.59 12.28
C GLU A 304 17.70 -36.39 12.04
N TYR A 305 16.55 -35.72 12.13
CA TYR A 305 15.21 -36.31 11.88
C TYR A 305 14.70 -36.01 10.45
N GLY A 306 15.52 -35.44 9.59
CA GLY A 306 15.13 -35.06 8.23
C GLY A 306 14.18 -33.87 8.14
N ARG A 307 14.14 -32.98 9.14
CA ARG A 307 13.29 -31.80 9.20
C ARG A 307 14.12 -30.56 8.92
N LEU A 308 13.46 -29.48 8.46
CA LEU A 308 14.10 -28.19 8.21
C LEU A 308 14.04 -27.27 9.43
N PRO A 309 15.15 -26.99 10.14
CA PRO A 309 15.16 -25.97 11.19
C PRO A 309 14.89 -24.56 10.63
N ILE A 310 14.08 -23.77 11.36
CA ILE A 310 13.71 -22.41 11.00
C ILE A 310 14.19 -21.42 12.06
N PHE A 311 14.79 -20.31 11.64
CA PHE A 311 15.23 -19.23 12.49
C PHE A 311 14.41 -17.98 12.23
N VAL A 312 13.72 -17.49 13.25
CA VAL A 312 12.96 -16.24 13.23
C VAL A 312 13.79 -15.17 13.91
N GLU A 313 14.47 -14.37 13.10
CA GLU A 313 15.35 -13.30 13.54
C GLU A 313 14.56 -11.99 13.60
N VAL A 314 14.47 -11.36 14.78
CA VAL A 314 13.73 -10.11 14.96
C VAL A 314 14.66 -8.98 15.39
N THR A 315 14.28 -7.76 15.03
CA THR A 315 14.95 -6.55 15.51
C THR A 315 13.94 -5.70 16.25
N GLU A 316 14.26 -5.31 17.45
CA GLU A 316 13.39 -4.45 18.24
C GLU A 316 13.41 -3.00 17.73
N ARG A 317 12.32 -2.30 17.98
CA ARG A 317 12.13 -0.90 17.63
C ARG A 317 12.24 -0.03 18.87
N ALA A 318 12.63 1.24 18.71
CA ALA A 318 12.58 2.21 19.80
C ALA A 318 11.19 2.19 20.47
N PRO A 319 11.13 2.03 21.81
CA PRO A 319 9.88 1.78 22.50
C PRO A 319 8.96 3.00 22.56
N ARG A 320 9.48 4.22 22.46
CA ARG A 320 8.70 5.45 22.61
C ARG A 320 8.58 6.18 21.29
N VAL A 321 7.36 6.67 21.00
CA VAL A 321 7.06 7.46 19.81
C VAL A 321 6.17 8.63 20.19
N VAL A 322 6.46 9.79 19.61
CA VAL A 322 5.59 10.96 19.61
C VAL A 322 5.29 11.31 18.17
N GLY A 323 4.04 11.60 17.86
CA GLY A 323 3.66 12.01 16.52
C GLY A 323 2.63 13.14 16.55
N PHE A 324 2.72 13.99 15.51
CA PHE A 324 1.77 15.07 15.27
C PHE A 324 1.30 15.00 13.83
N SER A 325 0.04 15.31 13.59
CA SER A 325 -0.52 15.45 12.26
C SER A 325 -1.56 16.54 12.21
N ALA A 326 -1.63 17.24 11.08
CA ALA A 326 -2.71 18.15 10.75
C ALA A 326 -3.45 17.60 9.54
N ARG A 327 -4.77 17.68 9.56
CA ARG A 327 -5.62 17.25 8.45
C ARG A 327 -6.69 18.29 8.18
N TYR A 328 -7.16 18.30 6.95
CA TYR A 328 -8.33 19.06 6.56
C TYR A 328 -9.31 18.14 5.83
N SER A 329 -10.56 18.19 6.24
CA SER A 329 -11.65 17.48 5.59
C SER A 329 -12.75 18.49 5.26
N THR A 330 -13.40 18.34 4.12
CA THR A 330 -14.57 19.15 3.77
C THR A 330 -15.81 18.80 4.60
N ILE A 331 -15.76 17.72 5.36
CA ILE A 331 -16.82 17.21 6.24
C ILE A 331 -16.57 17.67 7.68
N ASP A 332 -15.36 17.40 8.19
CA ASP A 332 -14.99 17.61 9.59
C ASP A 332 -14.20 18.89 9.83
N GLY A 333 -13.85 19.64 8.76
CA GLY A 333 -13.01 20.82 8.84
C GLY A 333 -11.54 20.53 9.14
N PRO A 334 -10.79 21.53 9.63
CA PRO A 334 -9.41 21.35 10.06
C PRO A 334 -9.34 20.61 11.40
N ALA A 335 -8.37 19.72 11.50
CA ALA A 335 -8.09 18.95 12.72
C ALA A 335 -6.59 18.83 12.96
N VAL A 336 -6.21 18.83 14.23
CA VAL A 336 -4.85 18.57 14.70
C VAL A 336 -4.89 17.39 15.64
N ARG A 337 -3.98 16.45 15.45
CA ARG A 337 -3.81 15.26 16.27
C ARG A 337 -2.40 15.22 16.83
N GLY A 338 -2.29 14.93 18.12
CA GLY A 338 -1.04 14.56 18.78
C GLY A 338 -1.18 13.19 19.42
N TYR A 339 -0.13 12.39 19.42
CA TYR A 339 -0.11 11.13 20.15
C TYR A 339 1.26 10.84 20.75
N TRP A 340 1.22 10.11 21.86
CA TRP A 340 2.35 9.45 22.49
C TRP A 340 2.08 7.96 22.58
N GLU A 341 3.10 7.14 22.30
CA GLU A 341 2.99 5.69 22.30
C GLU A 341 4.22 5.06 22.94
N HIS A 342 4.00 4.05 23.79
CA HIS A 342 5.02 3.13 24.28
C HIS A 342 4.71 1.73 23.80
N ARG A 343 5.67 1.06 23.14
CA ARG A 343 5.47 -0.19 22.40
C ARG A 343 5.92 -1.45 23.13
N ASN A 344 6.54 -1.30 24.28
CA ASN A 344 6.99 -2.41 25.13
C ASN A 344 7.04 -1.92 26.57
N LEU A 345 5.87 -1.74 27.21
CA LEU A 345 5.75 -1.04 28.49
C LEU A 345 6.36 -1.85 29.65
N PHE A 346 6.16 -3.18 29.64
CA PHE A 346 6.58 -4.10 30.71
C PHE A 346 7.44 -5.27 30.21
N GLY A 347 7.89 -5.27 28.96
CA GLY A 347 8.70 -6.34 28.38
C GLY A 347 7.92 -7.39 27.59
N GLY A 348 6.60 -7.40 27.66
CA GLY A 348 5.72 -8.31 26.91
C GLY A 348 5.15 -7.69 25.63
N ALA A 349 5.84 -6.74 25.01
CA ALA A 349 5.38 -5.95 23.87
C ALA A 349 4.03 -5.24 24.11
N GLU A 350 3.75 -4.88 25.37
CA GLU A 350 2.57 -4.11 25.71
C GLU A 350 2.65 -2.73 25.07
N ARG A 351 1.57 -2.37 24.40
CA ARG A 351 1.43 -1.06 23.76
C ARG A 351 0.47 -0.18 24.54
N LEU A 352 0.95 0.96 25.00
CA LEU A 352 0.11 2.04 25.51
C LEU A 352 0.18 3.23 24.55
N ARG A 353 -0.96 3.65 24.01
CA ARG A 353 -1.10 4.81 23.15
C ARG A 353 -2.08 5.80 23.74
N LEU A 354 -1.64 7.04 23.90
CA LEU A 354 -2.45 8.19 24.29
C LEU A 354 -2.55 9.11 23.09
N GLU A 355 -3.77 9.45 22.67
CA GLU A 355 -4.02 10.24 21.48
C GLU A 355 -5.03 11.35 21.80
N ALA A 356 -4.76 12.57 21.35
CA ALA A 356 -5.65 13.70 21.44
C ALA A 356 -5.88 14.31 20.06
N ASP A 357 -7.15 14.45 19.67
CA ASP A 357 -7.61 15.16 18.48
C ASP A 357 -8.35 16.43 18.91
N ILE A 358 -8.06 17.55 18.25
CA ILE A 358 -8.85 18.77 18.31
C ILE A 358 -9.28 19.11 16.89
N PHE A 359 -10.55 19.33 16.68
CA PHE A 359 -11.10 19.63 15.36
C PHE A 359 -12.17 20.70 15.43
N LEU A 360 -12.30 21.46 14.35
CA LEU A 360 -13.36 22.45 14.19
C LEU A 360 -14.45 21.79 13.35
N ALA A 361 -15.59 21.51 13.99
CA ALA A 361 -16.77 21.00 13.29
C ALA A 361 -17.49 22.17 12.61
N PRO A 362 -17.42 22.33 11.28
CA PRO A 362 -18.09 23.43 10.60
C PRO A 362 -19.59 23.23 10.69
N ARG A 363 -20.33 24.29 11.03
CA ARG A 363 -21.77 24.35 10.77
C ARG A 363 -21.97 24.31 9.26
N ASN A 364 -22.42 23.19 8.75
CA ASN A 364 -22.68 23.00 7.33
C ASN A 364 -24.09 23.51 6.97
N ASP A 365 -24.36 24.80 7.24
CA ASP A 365 -25.57 25.49 6.79
C ASP A 365 -25.50 25.91 5.31
N GLY A 366 -24.42 25.53 4.60
CA GLY A 366 -24.20 25.85 3.21
C GLY A 366 -23.72 27.27 2.94
N THR A 367 -23.52 28.09 3.99
CA THR A 367 -23.21 29.52 3.86
C THR A 367 -21.98 29.93 4.62
N ARG A 368 -20.82 29.74 4.26
CA ARG A 368 -19.54 30.27 4.79
C ARG A 368 -18.91 29.49 5.95
N ILE A 369 -17.67 29.11 5.71
CA ILE A 369 -16.70 28.83 6.79
C ILE A 369 -16.70 30.05 7.72
N LYS A 370 -17.08 29.89 8.99
CA LYS A 370 -16.95 30.93 10.00
C LYS A 370 -15.51 31.44 10.02
N ARG A 371 -15.32 32.75 10.09
CA ARG A 371 -13.99 33.32 10.32
C ARG A 371 -13.49 32.88 11.70
N VAL A 372 -12.18 32.78 11.88
CA VAL A 372 -11.57 32.33 13.15
C VAL A 372 -12.06 33.17 14.36
N GLY A 373 -12.43 34.44 14.14
CA GLY A 373 -12.98 35.31 15.17
C GLY A 373 -14.46 35.05 15.54
N ASP A 374 -15.19 34.30 14.72
CA ASP A 374 -16.61 34.00 14.91
C ASP A 374 -16.84 32.57 15.45
N LEU A 375 -15.76 31.89 15.87
CA LEU A 375 -15.83 30.53 16.41
C LEU A 375 -16.36 30.52 17.83
N GLU A 376 -17.42 29.78 18.04
CA GLU A 376 -17.98 29.50 19.36
C GLU A 376 -17.35 28.25 19.97
N ARG A 377 -17.36 28.12 21.28
CA ARG A 377 -16.92 26.89 21.98
C ARG A 377 -17.69 25.64 21.50
N SER A 378 -18.90 25.81 20.98
CA SER A 378 -19.73 24.75 20.41
C SER A 378 -19.21 24.23 19.07
N ASP A 379 -18.40 25.01 18.36
CA ASP A 379 -17.81 24.62 17.08
C ASP A 379 -16.50 23.81 17.24
N ILE A 380 -15.99 23.72 18.49
CA ILE A 380 -14.78 22.93 18.78
C ILE A 380 -15.16 21.54 19.25
N GLY A 381 -14.78 20.54 18.49
CA GLY A 381 -14.80 19.14 18.88
C GLY A 381 -13.45 18.71 19.44
N GLY A 382 -13.47 17.64 20.20
CA GLY A 382 -12.25 17.04 20.75
C GLY A 382 -12.46 15.58 21.08
N ARG A 383 -11.38 14.83 20.96
CA ARG A 383 -11.33 13.40 21.28
C ARG A 383 -10.05 13.12 22.03
N PHE A 384 -10.16 12.43 23.14
CA PHE A 384 -9.02 11.84 23.84
C PHE A 384 -9.22 10.34 23.93
N ARG A 385 -8.23 9.57 23.49
CA ARG A 385 -8.25 8.11 23.51
C ARG A 385 -7.00 7.59 24.23
N ALA A 386 -7.22 6.63 25.12
CA ALA A 386 -6.17 5.82 25.74
C ALA A 386 -6.39 4.36 25.32
N SER A 387 -5.42 3.76 24.64
CA SER A 387 -5.49 2.38 24.16
C SER A 387 -4.34 1.57 24.75
N PHE A 388 -4.67 0.47 25.40
CA PHE A 388 -3.71 -0.48 25.94
C PHE A 388 -3.93 -1.85 25.29
N LEU A 389 -2.85 -2.42 24.76
CA LEU A 389 -2.83 -3.78 24.20
C LEU A 389 -1.73 -4.56 24.92
N LYS A 390 -2.10 -5.69 25.54
CA LYS A 390 -1.16 -6.70 26.01
C LYS A 390 -1.31 -7.95 25.15
N PRO A 391 -0.39 -8.18 24.20
CA PRO A 391 -0.41 -9.38 23.40
C PRO A 391 0.02 -10.60 24.22
N ALA A 392 -0.34 -11.77 23.75
CA ALA A 392 0.15 -13.05 24.24
C ALA A 392 0.03 -13.25 25.76
N LEU A 393 -1.17 -13.05 26.33
CA LEU A 393 -1.42 -13.30 27.74
C LEU A 393 -0.89 -14.66 28.16
N GLY A 394 0.07 -14.69 29.10
CA GLY A 394 0.71 -15.91 29.55
C GLY A 394 1.43 -16.71 28.46
N GLY A 395 1.91 -16.07 27.40
CA GLY A 395 2.54 -16.72 26.25
C GLY A 395 1.58 -17.42 25.29
N THR A 396 0.26 -17.23 25.46
CA THR A 396 -0.79 -17.83 24.62
C THR A 396 -1.12 -16.95 23.40
N ARG A 397 -2.03 -17.42 22.56
CA ARG A 397 -2.58 -16.63 21.42
C ARG A 397 -3.74 -15.69 21.85
N ASN A 398 -3.85 -15.39 23.15
CA ASN A 398 -4.85 -14.45 23.67
C ASN A 398 -4.20 -13.08 23.91
N ASP A 399 -4.89 -12.03 23.52
CA ASP A 399 -4.48 -10.64 23.74
C ASP A 399 -5.54 -9.93 24.61
N LEU A 400 -5.10 -9.05 25.51
CA LEU A 400 -5.96 -8.15 26.26
C LEU A 400 -5.93 -6.77 25.61
N LEU A 401 -7.11 -6.23 25.29
CA LEU A 401 -7.29 -4.89 24.76
C LEU A 401 -8.14 -4.09 25.76
N ILE A 402 -7.67 -2.90 26.13
CA ILE A 402 -8.44 -1.97 26.97
C ILE A 402 -8.38 -0.59 26.28
N ASP A 403 -9.55 -0.04 25.99
CA ASP A 403 -9.66 1.29 25.40
C ASP A 403 -10.55 2.19 26.26
N GLY A 404 -10.13 3.43 26.40
CA GLY A 404 -10.91 4.51 26.98
C GLY A 404 -11.02 5.67 25.98
N LEU A 405 -12.21 6.24 25.86
CA LEU A 405 -12.50 7.36 24.95
C LEU A 405 -13.31 8.43 25.67
N ILE A 406 -12.88 9.67 25.54
CA ILE A 406 -13.68 10.86 25.88
C ILE A 406 -13.83 11.64 24.59
N GLU A 407 -15.07 11.92 24.20
CA GLU A 407 -15.35 12.57 22.94
C GLU A 407 -16.42 13.65 23.08
N ARG A 408 -16.19 14.75 22.39
CA ARG A 408 -17.21 15.74 22.07
C ARG A 408 -17.15 15.95 20.57
N ASP A 409 -18.19 15.55 19.86
CA ASP A 409 -18.27 15.62 18.41
C ASP A 409 -19.58 16.29 17.97
N ARG A 410 -19.52 16.84 16.76
CA ARG A 410 -20.69 17.31 16.02
C ARG A 410 -20.58 16.78 14.60
N THR A 411 -21.53 15.98 14.23
CA THR A 411 -21.56 15.32 12.91
C THR A 411 -22.70 15.90 12.08
N GLY A 412 -22.40 16.30 10.83
CA GLY A 412 -23.41 16.84 9.91
C GLY A 412 -23.79 18.29 10.19
N GLY A 413 -24.71 18.82 9.39
CA GLY A 413 -25.24 20.19 9.52
C GLY A 413 -26.75 20.20 9.67
N ASP A 414 -27.30 21.30 10.15
CA ASP A 414 -28.71 21.45 10.53
C ASP A 414 -29.72 21.13 9.39
N ARG A 415 -29.30 21.18 8.10
CA ARG A 415 -30.16 20.92 6.93
C ARG A 415 -30.14 19.47 6.44
N TYR A 416 -29.16 18.64 6.83
CA TYR A 416 -28.92 17.34 6.20
C TYR A 416 -28.88 16.16 7.18
N GLY A 417 -29.38 16.36 8.39
CA GLY A 417 -29.32 15.37 9.44
C GLY A 417 -27.94 15.33 10.07
N GLY A 418 -27.83 15.96 11.20
CA GLY A 418 -26.64 15.94 12.03
C GLY A 418 -27.05 15.74 13.46
N TYR A 419 -26.07 15.36 14.26
CA TYR A 419 -26.23 15.31 15.71
C TYR A 419 -24.98 15.84 16.42
N THR A 420 -25.17 16.26 17.64
CA THR A 420 -24.06 16.50 18.58
C THR A 420 -23.96 15.34 19.54
N SER A 421 -22.73 14.93 19.89
CA SER A 421 -22.49 13.90 20.90
C SER A 421 -21.44 14.33 21.90
N ARG A 422 -21.64 13.92 23.14
CA ARG A 422 -20.65 13.96 24.22
C ARG A 422 -20.70 12.61 24.90
N LEU A 423 -19.56 11.93 24.97
CA LEU A 423 -19.53 10.58 25.54
C LEU A 423 -18.21 10.29 26.25
N ILE A 424 -18.31 9.38 27.18
CA ILE A 424 -17.19 8.67 27.79
C ILE A 424 -17.46 7.20 27.55
N ASP A 425 -16.49 6.48 26.98
CA ASP A 425 -16.58 5.08 26.65
C ASP A 425 -15.39 4.33 27.23
N GLY A 426 -15.62 3.16 27.74
CA GLY A 426 -14.59 2.24 28.21
C GLY A 426 -14.88 0.83 27.72
N THR A 427 -13.88 0.18 27.14
CA THR A 427 -13.99 -1.20 26.66
C THR A 427 -12.84 -2.05 27.16
N ALA A 428 -13.12 -3.33 27.40
CA ALA A 428 -12.11 -4.35 27.71
C ALA A 428 -12.43 -5.63 26.96
N PHE A 429 -11.52 -6.09 26.12
CA PHE A 429 -11.70 -7.29 25.29
C PHE A 429 -10.58 -8.30 25.52
N ILE A 430 -10.94 -9.57 25.43
CA ILE A 430 -10.01 -10.66 25.17
C ILE A 430 -10.18 -11.07 23.72
N ARG A 431 -9.06 -10.98 22.96
CA ARG A 431 -8.99 -11.41 21.57
C ARG A 431 -8.20 -12.72 21.50
N HIS A 432 -8.78 -13.74 20.88
CA HIS A 432 -8.09 -14.97 20.53
C HIS A 432 -7.68 -14.93 19.05
N ARG A 433 -6.40 -15.20 18.77
CA ARG A 433 -5.85 -15.32 17.43
C ARG A 433 -5.80 -16.79 17.02
N PHE A 434 -6.74 -17.23 16.17
CA PHE A 434 -6.81 -18.61 15.68
C PHE A 434 -5.73 -18.91 14.64
N SER A 435 -5.51 -17.94 13.75
CA SER A 435 -4.48 -18.01 12.70
C SER A 435 -3.93 -16.62 12.39
N SER A 436 -3.02 -16.51 11.43
CA SER A 436 -2.53 -15.23 10.88
C SER A 436 -3.64 -14.38 10.25
N THR A 437 -4.71 -15.03 9.79
CA THR A 437 -5.82 -14.40 9.06
C THR A 437 -7.11 -14.30 9.87
N PHE A 438 -7.31 -15.10 10.91
CA PHE A 438 -8.55 -15.17 11.66
C PHE A 438 -8.37 -14.91 13.14
N SER A 439 -9.16 -13.97 13.67
CA SER A 439 -9.26 -13.69 15.10
C SER A 439 -10.69 -13.37 15.51
N ALA A 440 -11.03 -13.66 16.77
CA ALA A 440 -12.28 -13.25 17.38
C ALA A 440 -12.01 -12.65 18.76
N GLN A 441 -12.86 -11.73 19.17
CA GLN A 441 -12.78 -11.09 20.49
C GLN A 441 -14.16 -10.92 21.10
N ALA A 442 -14.20 -10.97 22.42
CA ALA A 442 -15.38 -10.65 23.21
C ALA A 442 -14.95 -9.90 24.47
N GLY A 443 -15.86 -9.11 25.03
CA GLY A 443 -15.52 -8.30 26.19
C GLY A 443 -16.69 -7.53 26.78
N PHE A 444 -16.35 -6.45 27.45
CA PHE A 444 -17.29 -5.55 28.10
C PHE A 444 -17.13 -4.14 27.58
N GLN A 445 -18.24 -3.42 27.52
CA GLN A 445 -18.30 -2.00 27.19
C GLN A 445 -19.22 -1.27 28.15
N VAL A 446 -18.78 -0.11 28.59
CA VAL A 446 -19.60 0.85 29.33
C VAL A 446 -19.46 2.19 28.62
N GLN A 447 -20.57 2.74 28.14
CA GLN A 447 -20.59 4.05 27.50
C GLN A 447 -21.69 4.90 28.12
N ARG A 448 -21.31 6.08 28.61
CA ARG A 448 -22.24 7.12 29.06
C ARG A 448 -22.12 8.32 28.14
N GLY A 449 -23.25 8.82 27.69
CA GLY A 449 -23.24 9.93 26.76
C GLY A 449 -24.54 10.69 26.68
N GLN A 450 -24.49 11.75 25.90
CA GLN A 450 -25.61 12.58 25.52
C GLN A 450 -25.54 12.81 24.01
N THR A 451 -26.63 12.57 23.32
CA THR A 451 -26.79 12.96 21.92
C THR A 451 -27.95 13.91 21.75
N SER A 452 -27.85 14.83 20.81
CA SER A 452 -28.94 15.73 20.46
C SER A 452 -29.02 15.87 18.95
N ASP A 453 -30.20 15.63 18.43
CA ASP A 453 -30.55 15.78 17.01
C ASP A 453 -31.97 16.38 16.87
N VAL A 454 -32.60 16.25 15.70
CA VAL A 454 -33.94 16.78 15.42
C VAL A 454 -35.07 15.99 16.10
N LEU A 455 -34.80 14.75 16.55
CA LEU A 455 -35.74 13.95 17.33
C LEU A 455 -35.71 14.29 18.83
N GLY A 456 -34.71 15.05 19.26
CA GLY A 456 -34.56 15.48 20.64
C GLY A 456 -33.17 15.23 21.22
N GLN A 457 -33.09 15.33 22.55
CA GLN A 457 -31.90 15.05 23.32
C GLN A 457 -32.08 13.75 24.09
N ILE A 458 -31.09 12.85 23.98
CA ILE A 458 -31.06 11.59 24.71
C ILE A 458 -29.81 11.56 25.59
N ASP A 459 -30.02 11.45 26.91
CA ASP A 459 -28.99 11.11 27.87
C ASP A 459 -29.03 9.59 28.10
N TYR A 460 -27.91 8.90 27.92
CA TYR A 460 -27.90 7.44 27.95
C TYR A 460 -26.70 6.87 28.71
N LEU A 461 -26.91 5.69 29.24
CA LEU A 461 -25.89 4.76 29.71
C LEU A 461 -26.13 3.43 29.01
N VAL A 462 -25.12 2.87 28.36
CA VAL A 462 -25.18 1.51 27.84
C VAL A 462 -24.07 0.67 28.44
N VAL A 463 -24.44 -0.52 28.89
CA VAL A 463 -23.55 -1.54 29.43
C VAL A 463 -23.77 -2.81 28.63
N GLY A 464 -22.73 -3.32 28.01
CA GLY A 464 -22.88 -4.44 27.08
C GLY A 464 -21.70 -5.38 27.01
N THR A 465 -21.92 -6.47 26.29
CA THR A 465 -20.94 -7.53 26.06
C THR A 465 -20.65 -7.70 24.56
N PRO A 466 -19.97 -6.75 23.92
CA PRO A 466 -19.70 -6.82 22.50
C PRO A 466 -18.77 -7.98 22.17
N ALA A 467 -19.04 -8.61 21.02
CA ALA A 467 -18.18 -9.61 20.40
C ALA A 467 -17.96 -9.29 18.93
N SER A 468 -16.80 -9.63 18.41
CA SER A 468 -16.49 -9.44 16.99
C SER A 468 -15.54 -10.50 16.46
N LEU A 469 -15.59 -10.71 15.16
CA LEU A 469 -14.67 -11.55 14.43
C LEU A 469 -14.07 -10.78 13.26
N THR A 470 -12.82 -11.09 12.95
CA THR A 470 -12.10 -10.53 11.81
C THR A 470 -11.43 -11.67 11.05
N TYR A 471 -11.69 -11.74 9.75
CA TYR A 471 -10.99 -12.60 8.82
C TYR A 471 -10.39 -11.72 7.72
N ASP A 472 -9.07 -11.79 7.51
CA ASP A 472 -8.37 -11.01 6.49
C ASP A 472 -7.31 -11.89 5.82
N SER A 473 -7.61 -12.37 4.63
CA SER A 473 -6.70 -13.12 3.77
C SER A 473 -6.14 -12.30 2.62
N THR A 474 -6.28 -10.96 2.67
CA THR A 474 -5.79 -10.09 1.60
C THR A 474 -4.27 -10.07 1.55
N ASP A 475 -3.73 -10.00 0.32
CA ASP A 475 -2.30 -9.92 0.07
C ASP A 475 -1.68 -8.60 0.56
N ARG A 476 -2.38 -7.46 0.36
CA ARG A 476 -1.92 -6.10 0.71
C ARG A 476 -2.98 -5.31 1.45
N PRO A 477 -2.64 -4.63 2.56
CA PRO A 477 -3.64 -3.91 3.36
C PRO A 477 -4.30 -2.72 2.66
N LEU A 478 -3.54 -1.94 1.86
CA LEU A 478 -4.01 -0.68 1.24
C LEU A 478 -4.33 -0.80 -0.25
N ASP A 479 -3.86 -1.86 -0.91
CA ASP A 479 -4.10 -2.11 -2.33
C ASP A 479 -4.24 -3.62 -2.57
N PRO A 480 -5.30 -4.25 -2.02
CA PRO A 480 -5.51 -5.68 -2.16
C PRO A 480 -5.83 -6.06 -3.61
N THR A 481 -5.18 -7.14 -4.08
CA THR A 481 -5.39 -7.70 -5.42
C THR A 481 -6.13 -9.02 -5.38
N GLN A 482 -6.07 -9.73 -4.26
CA GLN A 482 -6.73 -11.02 -4.05
C GLN A 482 -7.09 -11.23 -2.58
N GLY A 483 -8.02 -12.16 -2.35
CA GLY A 483 -8.42 -12.57 -1.01
C GLY A 483 -9.74 -11.96 -0.54
N PHE A 484 -10.01 -12.19 0.74
CA PHE A 484 -11.26 -11.79 1.40
C PHE A 484 -10.94 -11.02 2.68
N ARG A 485 -11.78 -10.02 2.98
CA ARG A 485 -11.79 -9.35 4.27
C ARG A 485 -13.21 -9.34 4.82
N ILE A 486 -13.40 -9.91 6.00
CA ILE A 486 -14.69 -9.99 6.69
C ILE A 486 -14.51 -9.45 8.09
N ASN A 487 -15.36 -8.50 8.47
CA ASN A 487 -15.49 -8.03 9.85
C ASN A 487 -16.96 -8.13 10.24
N ALA A 488 -17.25 -8.82 11.34
CA ALA A 488 -18.59 -8.89 11.89
C ALA A 488 -18.55 -8.63 13.40
N SER A 489 -19.56 -7.94 13.90
CA SER A 489 -19.69 -7.61 15.32
C SER A 489 -21.14 -7.68 15.76
N VAL A 490 -21.34 -8.06 17.01
CA VAL A 490 -22.62 -8.00 17.72
C VAL A 490 -22.37 -7.38 19.08
N SER A 491 -23.18 -6.39 19.44
CA SER A 491 -23.05 -5.64 20.70
C SER A 491 -24.41 -5.59 21.38
N PRO A 492 -24.72 -6.56 22.25
CA PRO A 492 -25.91 -6.51 23.07
C PRO A 492 -25.74 -5.56 24.26
N TYR A 493 -26.71 -4.70 24.47
CA TYR A 493 -26.83 -3.76 25.60
C TYR A 493 -28.14 -4.00 26.37
N PRO A 494 -28.23 -5.07 27.15
CA PRO A 494 -29.46 -5.38 27.84
C PRO A 494 -29.68 -4.46 29.05
N GLU A 495 -30.94 -4.14 29.35
CA GLU A 495 -31.32 -3.28 30.48
C GLU A 495 -30.93 -3.86 31.84
N PHE A 496 -30.94 -5.21 31.97
CA PHE A 496 -30.56 -5.86 33.23
C PHE A 496 -29.10 -5.68 33.64
N LEU A 497 -28.22 -5.28 32.68
CA LEU A 497 -26.85 -4.87 32.99
C LEU A 497 -26.73 -3.38 33.34
N GLY A 498 -27.84 -2.62 33.31
CA GLY A 498 -27.88 -1.20 33.62
C GLY A 498 -27.96 -0.29 32.42
N SER A 499 -28.19 -0.82 31.21
CA SER A 499 -28.42 0.03 30.04
C SER A 499 -29.75 0.78 30.15
N SER A 500 -29.74 2.05 29.79
CA SER A 500 -30.94 2.89 29.75
C SER A 500 -31.84 2.59 28.55
N VAL A 501 -31.32 1.84 27.57
CA VAL A 501 -32.04 1.36 26.38
C VAL A 501 -31.60 -0.05 26.07
N GLY A 502 -32.56 -0.96 25.95
CA GLY A 502 -32.32 -2.37 25.64
C GLY A 502 -32.18 -2.58 24.13
N MET A 503 -30.96 -2.76 23.64
CA MET A 503 -30.74 -2.94 22.19
C MET A 503 -29.62 -3.93 21.89
N VAL A 504 -29.66 -4.48 20.66
CA VAL A 504 -28.57 -5.25 20.08
C VAL A 504 -28.15 -4.58 18.79
N VAL A 505 -26.90 -4.15 18.71
CA VAL A 505 -26.31 -3.54 17.51
C VAL A 505 -25.45 -4.58 16.81
N SER A 506 -25.79 -4.91 15.56
CA SER A 506 -25.06 -5.87 14.73
C SER A 506 -24.52 -5.17 13.49
N ARG A 507 -23.27 -5.45 13.11
CA ARG A 507 -22.63 -4.95 11.89
C ARG A 507 -21.83 -6.05 11.23
N ALA A 508 -21.88 -6.11 9.89
CA ALA A 508 -21.03 -6.98 9.12
C ALA A 508 -20.56 -6.25 7.86
N THR A 509 -19.30 -6.42 7.52
CA THR A 509 -18.74 -5.97 6.24
C THR A 509 -17.93 -7.11 5.63
N ALA A 510 -18.11 -7.35 4.34
CA ALA A 510 -17.32 -8.30 3.59
C ALA A 510 -16.81 -7.63 2.32
N SER A 511 -15.55 -7.86 1.99
CA SER A 511 -14.92 -7.42 0.75
C SER A 511 -14.17 -8.58 0.11
N THR A 512 -14.16 -8.63 -1.22
CA THR A 512 -13.42 -9.63 -1.99
C THR A 512 -12.69 -8.96 -3.15
N TYR A 513 -11.57 -9.57 -3.53
CA TYR A 513 -10.69 -9.07 -4.58
C TYR A 513 -10.26 -10.24 -5.45
N TYR A 514 -10.33 -10.06 -6.75
CA TYR A 514 -9.99 -11.10 -7.71
C TYR A 514 -9.20 -10.50 -8.88
N ALA A 515 -7.91 -10.85 -8.97
CA ALA A 515 -7.08 -10.51 -10.11
C ALA A 515 -7.46 -11.41 -11.29
N LEU A 516 -7.72 -10.80 -12.46
CA LEU A 516 -8.09 -11.51 -13.68
C LEU A 516 -6.87 -11.98 -14.46
N ASP A 517 -5.70 -11.41 -14.16
CA ASP A 517 -4.42 -11.70 -14.78
C ASP A 517 -3.32 -11.88 -13.72
N GLU A 518 -2.22 -12.52 -14.09
CA GLU A 518 -1.11 -12.82 -13.18
C GLU A 518 -0.39 -11.56 -12.68
N ASP A 519 -0.35 -10.50 -13.48
CA ASP A 519 0.29 -9.23 -13.14
C ASP A 519 -0.61 -8.32 -12.29
N ALA A 520 -1.85 -8.77 -11.98
CA ALA A 520 -2.87 -8.00 -11.29
C ALA A 520 -3.09 -6.60 -11.91
N ARG A 521 -3.11 -6.54 -13.24
CA ARG A 521 -3.46 -5.31 -13.99
C ARG A 521 -4.97 -5.08 -14.02
N TYR A 522 -5.75 -6.17 -13.99
CA TYR A 522 -7.20 -6.14 -13.99
C TYR A 522 -7.72 -6.83 -12.73
N ILE A 523 -8.36 -6.07 -11.83
CA ILE A 523 -8.86 -6.59 -10.56
C ILE A 523 -10.34 -6.25 -10.44
N LEU A 524 -11.16 -7.25 -10.15
CA LEU A 524 -12.54 -7.04 -9.71
C LEU A 524 -12.57 -6.99 -8.19
N ALA A 525 -13.18 -5.95 -7.63
CA ALA A 525 -13.33 -5.77 -6.20
C ALA A 525 -14.80 -5.54 -5.84
N GLY A 526 -15.29 -6.27 -4.84
CA GLY A 526 -16.65 -6.15 -4.35
C GLY A 526 -16.69 -5.96 -2.84
N ARG A 527 -17.65 -5.14 -2.36
CA ARG A 527 -17.91 -4.93 -0.94
C ARG A 527 -19.40 -4.98 -0.66
N ILE A 528 -19.78 -5.58 0.46
CA ILE A 528 -21.11 -5.49 1.06
C ILE A 528 -21.00 -5.06 2.51
N GLY A 529 -21.91 -4.22 2.97
CA GLY A 529 -22.03 -3.78 4.36
C GLY A 529 -23.47 -3.95 4.83
N LEU A 530 -23.63 -4.53 6.00
CA LEU A 530 -24.92 -4.78 6.66
C LEU A 530 -24.89 -4.22 8.08
N GLY A 531 -26.00 -3.66 8.51
CA GLY A 531 -26.22 -3.21 9.88
C GLY A 531 -27.63 -3.49 10.35
N SER A 532 -27.79 -3.77 11.64
CA SER A 532 -29.11 -4.00 12.27
C SER A 532 -29.06 -3.57 13.74
N ILE A 533 -30.11 -2.86 14.19
CA ILE A 533 -30.38 -2.56 15.58
C ILE A 533 -31.76 -3.14 15.91
N THR A 534 -31.81 -4.00 16.90
CA THR A 534 -33.05 -4.62 17.40
C THR A 534 -33.24 -4.30 18.87
N GLY A 535 -34.45 -4.36 19.37
CA GLY A 535 -34.81 -4.22 20.80
C GLY A 535 -35.25 -2.83 21.24
N ALA A 536 -35.04 -1.77 20.42
CA ALA A 536 -35.47 -0.42 20.74
C ALA A 536 -36.08 0.27 19.51
N ASP A 537 -36.91 1.26 19.72
CA ASP A 537 -37.47 2.09 18.66
C ASP A 537 -36.48 3.21 18.25
N LEU A 538 -36.67 3.79 17.05
CA LEU A 538 -35.71 4.71 16.45
C LEU A 538 -35.45 5.96 17.30
N ASP A 539 -36.48 6.48 17.94
CA ASP A 539 -36.44 7.66 18.81
C ASP A 539 -35.82 7.38 20.18
N GLU A 540 -35.79 6.12 20.62
CA GLU A 540 -35.10 5.70 21.86
C GLU A 540 -33.60 5.47 21.67
N ILE A 541 -33.16 5.18 20.41
CA ILE A 541 -31.77 4.89 20.10
C ILE A 541 -30.96 6.20 20.01
N PRO A 542 -29.87 6.35 20.80
CA PRO A 542 -29.00 7.51 20.69
C PRO A 542 -28.44 7.67 19.26
N ALA A 543 -28.40 8.89 18.74
CA ALA A 543 -28.09 9.17 17.33
C ALA A 543 -26.72 8.63 16.86
N ASN A 544 -25.75 8.49 17.77
CA ASN A 544 -24.42 7.94 17.50
C ASN A 544 -24.39 6.42 17.22
N PHE A 545 -25.45 5.69 17.61
CA PHE A 545 -25.61 4.26 17.30
C PHE A 545 -26.34 4.02 15.99
N ARG A 546 -27.23 4.93 15.57
CA ARG A 546 -28.03 4.78 14.35
C ARG A 546 -27.16 4.67 13.11
N PHE A 547 -27.69 4.02 12.08
CA PHE A 547 -27.03 3.84 10.79
C PHE A 547 -27.32 4.98 9.84
N PHE A 548 -26.31 5.40 9.10
CA PHE A 548 -26.40 6.40 8.04
C PHE A 548 -25.60 5.91 6.84
N ALA A 549 -26.13 6.11 5.62
CA ALA A 549 -25.40 5.84 4.41
C ALA A 549 -25.10 7.12 3.62
N GLY A 550 -24.19 7.03 2.65
CA GLY A 550 -23.72 8.14 1.79
C GLY A 550 -22.35 8.69 2.18
N GLY A 551 -21.60 9.14 1.21
CA GLY A 551 -20.23 9.66 1.34
C GLY A 551 -19.15 8.73 0.82
N GLY A 552 -17.89 9.19 0.86
CA GLY A 552 -16.74 8.53 0.22
C GLY A 552 -16.37 7.14 0.76
N GLY A 553 -16.80 6.76 1.96
CA GLY A 553 -16.59 5.44 2.56
C GLY A 553 -17.86 4.56 2.57
N SER A 554 -18.95 5.01 1.94
CA SER A 554 -20.26 4.37 1.92
C SER A 554 -20.78 4.37 0.46
N VAL A 555 -21.78 5.15 0.12
CA VAL A 555 -22.32 5.31 -1.23
C VAL A 555 -21.78 6.62 -1.80
N ARG A 556 -20.75 6.56 -2.64
CA ARG A 556 -20.15 7.73 -3.29
C ARG A 556 -21.18 8.43 -4.20
N GLY A 557 -21.01 9.72 -4.47
CA GLY A 557 -21.98 10.51 -5.23
C GLY A 557 -23.00 11.23 -4.34
N PHE A 558 -23.37 10.63 -3.22
CA PHE A 558 -24.25 11.26 -2.23
C PHE A 558 -23.46 11.96 -1.14
N ARG A 559 -24.07 12.95 -0.47
CA ARG A 559 -23.45 13.64 0.65
C ARG A 559 -23.22 12.68 1.81
N TYR A 560 -22.25 12.99 2.64
CA TYR A 560 -21.96 12.23 3.85
C TYR A 560 -23.19 12.12 4.74
N ARG A 561 -23.58 10.89 5.11
CA ARG A 561 -24.73 10.55 5.96
C ARG A 561 -26.09 11.10 5.47
N SER A 562 -26.27 11.27 4.16
CA SER A 562 -27.50 11.83 3.60
C SER A 562 -28.53 10.80 3.17
N LEU A 563 -28.24 9.52 3.30
CA LEU A 563 -29.13 8.43 2.92
C LEU A 563 -29.65 7.72 4.16
N GLY A 564 -30.98 7.76 4.35
CA GLY A 564 -31.70 7.16 5.46
C GLY A 564 -33.07 7.77 5.67
N PRO A 565 -33.82 7.33 6.69
CA PRO A 565 -35.12 7.85 7.05
C PRO A 565 -35.13 9.36 7.27
N ILE A 566 -36.21 9.98 6.84
CA ILE A 566 -36.41 11.44 6.90
C ILE A 566 -37.26 11.76 8.12
N GLY A 567 -36.74 12.59 9.01
CA GLY A 567 -37.45 13.05 10.19
C GLY A 567 -38.46 14.19 9.91
N PRO A 568 -39.15 14.65 10.96
CA PRO A 568 -40.26 15.59 10.88
C PRO A 568 -39.94 16.92 10.21
N LEU A 569 -38.67 17.37 10.25
CA LEU A 569 -38.23 18.64 9.67
C LEU A 569 -37.52 18.45 8.32
N GLY A 570 -37.62 17.26 7.71
CA GLY A 570 -37.02 16.94 6.42
C GLY A 570 -35.54 16.59 6.45
N GLN A 571 -34.96 16.35 7.65
CA GLN A 571 -33.57 15.91 7.79
C GLN A 571 -33.48 14.39 7.92
N VAL A 572 -32.31 13.86 7.54
CA VAL A 572 -32.01 12.42 7.75
C VAL A 572 -31.72 12.18 9.24
N VAL A 573 -32.45 11.28 9.86
CA VAL A 573 -32.34 10.96 11.29
C VAL A 573 -31.52 9.70 11.55
N GLY A 574 -31.10 8.98 10.51
CA GLY A 574 -30.46 7.68 10.61
C GLY A 574 -31.51 6.55 10.74
N GLY A 575 -31.08 5.33 10.53
CA GLY A 575 -31.94 4.15 10.55
C GLY A 575 -31.51 3.10 11.57
N ARG A 576 -32.38 2.12 11.78
CA ARG A 576 -32.09 0.91 12.56
C ARG A 576 -31.39 -0.17 11.74
N SER A 577 -31.46 -0.11 10.41
CA SER A 577 -30.69 -1.02 9.58
C SER A 577 -29.98 -0.32 8.43
N LEU A 578 -28.98 -1.00 7.86
CA LEU A 578 -28.10 -0.52 6.81
C LEU A 578 -27.86 -1.63 5.80
N LEU A 579 -27.91 -1.26 4.52
CA LEU A 579 -27.41 -2.06 3.40
C LEU A 579 -26.54 -1.20 2.50
N GLU A 580 -25.33 -1.65 2.24
CA GLU A 580 -24.41 -1.02 1.30
C GLU A 580 -23.78 -2.08 0.40
N ALA A 581 -23.58 -1.76 -0.85
CA ALA A 581 -22.85 -2.58 -1.80
C ALA A 581 -22.00 -1.70 -2.71
N SER A 582 -20.81 -2.14 -3.04
CA SER A 582 -19.88 -1.48 -3.97
C SER A 582 -19.25 -2.51 -4.88
N LEU A 583 -19.12 -2.17 -6.17
CA LEU A 583 -18.40 -2.96 -7.15
C LEU A 583 -17.42 -2.04 -7.89
N GLU A 584 -16.17 -2.47 -8.01
CA GLU A 584 -15.10 -1.75 -8.70
C GLU A 584 -14.39 -2.66 -9.69
N ALA A 585 -14.07 -2.13 -10.88
CA ALA A 585 -13.09 -2.73 -11.77
C ALA A 585 -11.81 -1.88 -11.73
N ARG A 586 -10.75 -2.40 -11.15
CA ARG A 586 -9.47 -1.68 -11.03
C ARG A 586 -8.57 -2.07 -12.19
N ILE A 587 -8.19 -1.09 -13.01
CA ILE A 587 -7.45 -1.29 -14.25
C ILE A 587 -6.16 -0.48 -14.18
N LYS A 588 -5.00 -1.14 -14.17
CA LYS A 588 -3.69 -0.49 -14.26
C LYS A 588 -3.36 -0.24 -15.73
N ILE A 589 -3.31 1.04 -16.12
CA ILE A 589 -2.91 1.44 -17.49
C ILE A 589 -1.39 1.42 -17.61
N THR A 590 -0.70 1.96 -16.62
CA THR A 590 0.75 1.91 -16.46
C THR A 590 1.07 1.41 -15.05
N ASP A 591 2.35 1.20 -14.72
CA ASP A 591 2.77 0.81 -13.36
C ASP A 591 2.42 1.87 -12.30
N THR A 592 2.25 3.13 -12.72
CA THR A 592 1.99 4.26 -11.82
C THR A 592 0.57 4.81 -11.93
N ILE A 593 -0.16 4.54 -13.02
CA ILE A 593 -1.48 5.12 -13.28
C ILE A 593 -2.52 4.01 -13.52
N GLY A 594 -3.67 4.14 -12.89
CA GLY A 594 -4.82 3.28 -13.12
C GLY A 594 -6.14 4.03 -13.10
N ILE A 595 -7.17 3.41 -13.67
CA ILE A 595 -8.55 3.87 -13.66
C ILE A 595 -9.45 2.84 -12.96
N VAL A 596 -10.52 3.32 -12.32
CA VAL A 596 -11.44 2.49 -11.55
C VAL A 596 -12.88 2.94 -11.81
N PRO A 597 -13.56 2.41 -12.82
CA PRO A 597 -15.01 2.51 -12.88
C PRO A 597 -15.64 1.77 -11.70
N PHE A 598 -16.70 2.34 -11.14
CA PHE A 598 -17.39 1.77 -10.00
C PHE A 598 -18.88 2.09 -9.99
N ILE A 599 -19.61 1.26 -9.25
CA ILE A 599 -21.02 1.45 -8.91
C ILE A 599 -21.18 1.18 -7.41
N ASP A 600 -21.89 2.08 -6.74
CA ASP A 600 -22.25 1.96 -5.33
C ASP A 600 -23.76 2.00 -5.17
N ALA A 601 -24.28 1.20 -4.25
CA ALA A 601 -25.69 1.17 -3.91
C ALA A 601 -25.87 1.07 -2.40
N GLY A 602 -26.89 1.69 -1.82
CA GLY A 602 -27.18 1.52 -0.40
C GLY A 602 -28.19 2.52 0.16
N GLY A 603 -28.49 2.32 1.44
CA GLY A 603 -29.37 3.14 2.25
C GLY A 603 -29.46 2.64 3.67
N ALA A 604 -29.93 3.50 4.56
CA ALA A 604 -30.36 3.11 5.90
C ALA A 604 -31.89 3.08 5.95
N PHE A 605 -32.46 2.20 6.79
CA PHE A 605 -33.89 1.93 6.88
C PHE A 605 -34.39 2.12 8.31
N GLU A 606 -35.65 2.52 8.47
CA GLU A 606 -36.28 2.71 9.78
C GLU A 606 -36.49 1.37 10.50
N SER A 607 -36.79 0.31 9.78
CA SER A 607 -36.95 -1.04 10.29
C SER A 607 -35.63 -1.66 10.76
N SER A 608 -35.70 -2.64 11.67
CA SER A 608 -34.51 -3.34 12.21
C SER A 608 -33.75 -4.15 11.16
N PHE A 609 -34.39 -4.51 10.06
CA PHE A 609 -33.80 -5.17 8.90
C PHE A 609 -34.16 -4.39 7.62
N PRO A 610 -33.31 -4.43 6.58
CA PRO A 610 -33.64 -3.80 5.32
C PRO A 610 -34.94 -4.37 4.73
N ASP A 611 -36.00 -3.59 4.77
CA ASP A 611 -37.35 -3.98 4.31
C ASP A 611 -37.69 -3.37 2.95
N PHE A 612 -36.74 -2.60 2.39
CA PHE A 612 -36.87 -1.90 1.10
C PHE A 612 -38.06 -0.92 1.03
N SER A 613 -38.62 -0.53 2.18
CA SER A 613 -39.59 0.58 2.30
C SER A 613 -38.93 1.89 1.89
N GLU A 614 -37.68 2.08 2.24
CA GLU A 614 -36.82 3.14 1.75
C GLU A 614 -36.15 2.71 0.44
N ARG A 615 -36.09 3.63 -0.53
CA ARG A 615 -35.48 3.33 -1.83
C ARG A 615 -33.97 3.21 -1.70
N ILE A 616 -33.40 2.08 -2.14
CA ILE A 616 -31.95 1.95 -2.31
C ILE A 616 -31.48 2.98 -3.34
N ARG A 617 -30.47 3.75 -2.96
CA ARG A 617 -29.86 4.77 -3.81
C ARG A 617 -28.65 4.21 -4.52
N VAL A 618 -28.55 4.53 -5.81
CA VAL A 618 -27.48 4.03 -6.67
C VAL A 618 -26.68 5.20 -7.23
N SER A 619 -25.39 5.05 -7.28
CA SER A 619 -24.47 5.99 -7.93
C SER A 619 -23.46 5.24 -8.78
N ALA A 620 -22.91 5.93 -9.77
CA ALA A 620 -21.81 5.44 -10.58
C ALA A 620 -20.71 6.49 -10.67
N GLY A 621 -19.49 6.05 -10.90
CA GLY A 621 -18.35 6.95 -10.96
C GLY A 621 -17.13 6.36 -11.62
N LEU A 622 -16.12 7.23 -11.73
CA LEU A 622 -14.81 6.89 -12.25
C LEU A 622 -13.74 7.40 -11.29
N GLY A 623 -12.80 6.56 -10.95
CA GLY A 623 -11.64 6.87 -10.13
C GLY A 623 -10.35 6.89 -10.94
N LEU A 624 -9.45 7.81 -10.60
CA LEU A 624 -8.06 7.81 -11.03
C LEU A 624 -7.22 7.32 -9.85
N ARG A 625 -6.20 6.50 -10.14
CA ARG A 625 -5.22 6.01 -9.17
C ARG A 625 -3.82 6.40 -9.60
N TYR A 626 -3.06 6.93 -8.64
CA TYR A 626 -1.62 7.12 -8.79
C TYR A 626 -0.92 6.26 -7.76
N TYR A 627 -0.27 5.18 -8.23
CA TYR A 627 0.37 4.19 -7.37
C TYR A 627 1.68 4.72 -6.82
N THR A 628 1.84 4.68 -5.50
CA THR A 628 3.04 5.11 -4.78
C THR A 628 3.53 4.01 -3.84
N ALA A 629 4.75 4.16 -3.31
CA ALA A 629 5.32 3.20 -2.36
C ALA A 629 4.51 3.03 -1.06
N ILE A 630 3.68 4.02 -0.70
CA ILE A 630 2.83 4.00 0.50
C ILE A 630 1.37 3.64 0.20
N GLY A 631 1.06 3.28 -1.05
CA GLY A 631 -0.28 2.95 -1.54
C GLY A 631 -0.78 3.94 -2.60
N PRO A 632 -1.88 3.62 -3.29
CA PRO A 632 -2.42 4.46 -4.34
C PRO A 632 -3.04 5.76 -3.78
N ILE A 633 -2.72 6.89 -4.41
CA ILE A 633 -3.47 8.13 -4.24
C ILE A 633 -4.72 8.01 -5.10
N ARG A 634 -5.89 8.21 -4.50
CA ARG A 634 -7.19 8.05 -5.12
C ARG A 634 -7.87 9.39 -5.37
N LEU A 635 -8.39 9.58 -6.59
CA LEU A 635 -9.28 10.67 -6.96
C LEU A 635 -10.53 10.07 -7.60
N ASP A 636 -11.68 10.11 -6.93
CA ASP A 636 -12.94 9.56 -7.42
C ASP A 636 -13.93 10.68 -7.74
N ILE A 637 -14.60 10.57 -8.90
CA ILE A 637 -15.74 11.40 -9.29
C ILE A 637 -16.96 10.49 -9.38
N ALA A 638 -18.04 10.84 -8.68
CA ALA A 638 -19.26 10.05 -8.63
C ALA A 638 -20.50 10.91 -8.84
N ALA A 639 -21.47 10.34 -9.53
CA ALA A 639 -22.79 10.93 -9.79
C ALA A 639 -23.91 10.03 -9.26
N PRO A 640 -24.92 10.57 -8.54
CA PRO A 640 -26.15 9.82 -8.26
C PRO A 640 -26.88 9.48 -9.55
N LEU A 641 -27.33 8.23 -9.70
CA LEU A 641 -28.18 7.82 -10.84
C LEU A 641 -29.65 8.17 -10.63
N ASP A 642 -30.09 8.31 -9.37
CA ASP A 642 -31.44 8.69 -8.96
C ASP A 642 -31.43 9.89 -8.01
N ARG A 643 -31.24 11.09 -8.58
CA ARG A 643 -31.09 12.34 -7.81
C ARG A 643 -32.36 12.76 -7.10
N ARG A 644 -32.23 13.24 -5.87
CA ARG A 644 -33.26 13.97 -5.13
C ARG A 644 -33.08 15.47 -5.31
N PRO A 645 -34.12 16.28 -5.11
CA PRO A 645 -33.97 17.71 -4.96
C PRO A 645 -32.94 18.03 -3.86
N GLY A 646 -31.87 18.77 -4.24
CA GLY A 646 -30.78 19.11 -3.33
C GLY A 646 -29.54 18.21 -3.40
N ASP A 647 -29.58 17.08 -4.09
CA ASP A 647 -28.38 16.26 -4.33
C ASP A 647 -27.46 16.96 -5.36
N LYS A 648 -26.15 16.93 -5.09
CA LYS A 648 -25.15 17.47 -6.02
C LYS A 648 -25.10 16.61 -7.29
N PRO A 649 -24.89 17.21 -8.48
CA PRO A 649 -24.76 16.45 -9.72
C PRO A 649 -23.52 15.56 -9.74
N LEU A 650 -22.44 16.02 -9.10
CA LEU A 650 -21.16 15.33 -9.01
C LEU A 650 -20.56 15.54 -7.64
N SER A 651 -19.87 14.52 -7.14
CA SER A 651 -19.10 14.57 -5.90
C SER A 651 -17.67 14.10 -6.18
N LEU A 652 -16.70 14.81 -5.59
CA LEU A 652 -15.27 14.54 -5.73
C LEU A 652 -14.71 14.05 -4.39
N TYR A 653 -13.88 13.00 -4.43
CA TYR A 653 -13.23 12.42 -3.27
C TYR A 653 -11.75 12.25 -3.53
N VAL A 654 -10.91 12.63 -2.57
CA VAL A 654 -9.44 12.44 -2.59
C VAL A 654 -9.03 11.70 -1.33
N SER A 655 -8.23 10.65 -1.47
CA SER A 655 -7.70 9.89 -0.32
C SER A 655 -6.50 9.03 -0.72
N ILE A 656 -5.86 8.39 0.27
CA ILE A 656 -4.79 7.41 0.08
C ILE A 656 -5.36 6.02 0.38
N GLY A 657 -4.96 5.03 -0.41
CA GLY A 657 -5.49 3.66 -0.38
C GLY A 657 -6.69 3.47 -1.31
N GLN A 658 -7.14 2.23 -1.47
CA GLN A 658 -8.36 1.91 -2.22
C GLN A 658 -9.62 2.27 -1.41
N ALA A 659 -10.81 2.17 -2.02
CA ALA A 659 -12.06 2.53 -1.35
C ALA A 659 -12.42 1.55 -0.22
N PHE A 660 -12.01 0.30 -0.37
CA PHE A 660 -12.19 -0.80 0.58
C PHE A 660 -11.15 -1.89 0.37
#